data_53426ecf9b900ec93de11de37ad9e9dc
#
_entry.id   53426ecf9b900ec93de11de37ad9e9dc
#
_cell.length_a   1.000
_cell.length_b   1.000
_cell.length_c   1.000
_cell.angle_alpha   90.00
_cell.angle_beta   90.00
_cell.angle_gamma   90.00
#
_symmetry.space_group_name_H-M   'P 1'
#
loop_
_entity.id
_entity.type
_entity.pdbx_description
1 polymer ?
#
loop_
_entity_poly.entity_id
_entity_poly.type
_entity_poly.pdbx_seq_one_letter_code
_entity_poly.pdbx_strand_id
1 'polypeptide(L)'
;MIRSWHKHEGFALPTVLIASVVMLIVLVSAVTATESIRSALDRQYYNELAREAAESGLAYASYCLQLNGYTPQWSDSYPLRADRDCTGVNSNGQSQYIINQNNVRMSFSVGAPTNMSVSQLVSSTGTVELLRPSTGQPWRSYTYSASARIGVSLNLNTVIFGYGAYFGTIVADGTLRMVGFNGWGQLSNGNFSDTLTPTTFTLSGTDKPASVYTNFVSQGYNTFVITDKGTVYGAGFNGSGQLGNGNTSSQNIATKFNLPVGKTGQYVTLGGFATYVLTTDGNVYSAGSCSNGRLGYNYTISGCADQSAPQRVNLPAVTSDTNTIPTTNMVTDYQVVFVRMQGGKIYGWGGNSSGQLGDGTTNETSSPIQVGTFGNSGQPKAKQIVTDGISLWVIADDNKVYGSGSNKYGQLSGTAINIYNSNSSHCIDNKTQDGVTLQLYTCNNSAAQNFMFDVDNTIYYANKNKCIKATTTAVSLATCDGTASQKFTLRDDGSIYNSSVAKCLDNNGGDGTNLQMYTCNQTGPQTFSLPDLKGFTQFHLPDVAGTPIKVTTDQGFTSVLTSNGQVWSAGLNNVGQLGDGSPSLYQPYPVQFKLPNGVTAVDVYTCAYDIIGSPAKYNNTFVIGSDGKVYGAGSNDYGQLGDGTTTDRSTPVAMQTIDGTNIKALQVESGYGTTIVLADNHQVYTVGNNGNGQLGDGTTTNSSTPKANRYTNALPITEF
;
A
#
# COMPACT_ATOMS: atom_id res chain seq x y z
N MET A 1 -20.31 41.34 91.89
CA MET A 1 -20.63 40.62 90.65
C MET A 1 -19.47 40.94 89.67
N ILE A 2 -18.52 40.03 89.56
CA ILE A 2 -17.34 40.18 88.76
C ILE A 2 -17.58 39.33 87.53
N ARG A 3 -17.65 39.93 86.28
CA ARG A 3 -17.72 39.22 85.03
C ARG A 3 -16.29 38.87 84.64
N SER A 4 -15.98 37.61 84.46
CA SER A 4 -14.73 37.09 83.94
C SER A 4 -14.74 37.33 82.41
N TRP A 5 -13.69 37.96 81.94
CA TRP A 5 -13.37 38.02 80.48
C TRP A 5 -12.59 36.78 80.10
N HIS A 6 -13.17 35.96 79.24
CA HIS A 6 -12.42 34.91 78.61
C HIS A 6 -11.55 35.54 77.52
N LYS A 7 -10.25 35.42 77.63
CA LYS A 7 -9.29 35.69 76.60
C LYS A 7 -9.44 34.62 75.49
N HIS A 8 -9.86 35.03 74.33
CA HIS A 8 -9.63 34.24 73.08
C HIS A 8 -8.18 34.44 72.68
N GLU A 9 -7.36 33.48 72.98
CA GLU A 9 -5.98 33.48 72.54
C GLU A 9 -5.91 33.19 71.04
N GLY A 10 -5.13 34.02 70.35
CA GLY A 10 -5.00 34.03 68.89
C GLY A 10 -4.33 32.81 68.29
N PHE A 11 -5.15 31.88 67.88
CA PHE A 11 -4.73 30.77 67.00
C PHE A 11 -4.77 31.14 65.52
N ALA A 12 -5.15 32.35 65.15
CA ALA A 12 -5.30 32.75 63.76
C ALA A 12 -3.99 33.07 63.00
N LEU A 13 -2.98 33.55 63.72
CA LEU A 13 -1.73 33.98 63.06
C LEU A 13 -0.86 32.83 62.61
N PRO A 14 -0.63 31.74 63.40
CA PRO A 14 0.14 30.57 62.96
C PRO A 14 -0.56 29.80 61.82
N THR A 15 -1.90 29.68 61.87
CA THR A 15 -2.66 28.98 60.82
C THR A 15 -2.69 29.72 59.52
N VAL A 16 -2.79 31.05 59.52
CA VAL A 16 -2.69 31.89 58.30
C VAL A 16 -1.28 31.83 57.74
N LEU A 17 -0.25 31.83 58.60
CA LEU A 17 1.14 31.73 58.15
C LEU A 17 1.45 30.36 57.51
N ILE A 18 0.97 29.27 58.10
CA ILE A 18 1.13 27.91 57.56
C ILE A 18 0.33 27.78 56.26
N ALA A 19 -0.90 28.28 56.21
CA ALA A 19 -1.68 28.24 54.98
C ALA A 19 -1.03 29.03 53.83
N SER A 20 -0.44 30.20 54.11
CA SER A 20 0.27 31.00 53.10
C SER A 20 1.58 30.34 52.64
N VAL A 21 2.33 29.68 53.53
CA VAL A 21 3.52 28.94 53.17
C VAL A 21 3.16 27.70 52.32
N VAL A 22 2.12 26.95 52.68
CA VAL A 22 1.64 25.83 51.88
C VAL A 22 1.16 26.29 50.52
N MET A 23 0.42 27.41 50.44
CA MET A 23 -0.06 27.98 49.18
C MET A 23 1.11 28.47 48.31
N LEU A 24 2.14 29.05 48.92
CA LEU A 24 3.38 29.44 48.22
C LEU A 24 4.13 28.21 47.66
N ILE A 25 4.25 27.13 48.43
CA ILE A 25 4.88 25.87 47.98
C ILE A 25 4.08 25.27 46.83
N VAL A 26 2.77 25.23 46.89
CA VAL A 26 1.92 24.73 45.80
C VAL A 26 2.05 25.61 44.57
N LEU A 27 2.07 26.94 44.69
CA LEU A 27 2.30 27.87 43.61
C LEU A 27 3.66 27.71 42.96
N VAL A 28 4.74 27.61 43.76
CA VAL A 28 6.09 27.38 43.24
C VAL A 28 6.18 26.00 42.56
N SER A 29 5.57 24.97 43.12
CA SER A 29 5.51 23.63 42.51
C SER A 29 4.73 23.65 41.19
N ALA A 30 3.63 24.39 41.13
CA ALA A 30 2.84 24.55 39.89
C ALA A 30 3.61 25.34 38.81
N VAL A 31 4.34 26.39 39.19
CA VAL A 31 5.17 27.18 38.27
C VAL A 31 6.34 26.32 37.75
N THR A 32 7.02 25.59 38.63
CA THR A 32 8.11 24.70 38.20
C THR A 32 7.63 23.55 37.33
N ALA A 33 6.44 23.00 37.57
CA ALA A 33 5.83 21.99 36.71
C ALA A 33 5.47 22.55 35.33
N THR A 34 4.90 23.76 35.27
CA THR A 34 4.59 24.44 34.00
C THR A 34 5.84 24.79 33.20
N GLU A 35 6.91 25.24 33.86
CA GLU A 35 8.19 25.52 33.19
C GLU A 35 8.85 24.23 32.67
N SER A 36 8.76 23.11 33.39
CA SER A 36 9.30 21.83 32.96
C SER A 36 8.50 21.26 31.75
N ILE A 37 7.18 21.37 31.77
CA ILE A 37 6.31 20.98 30.64
C ILE A 37 6.62 21.85 29.42
N ARG A 38 6.70 23.16 29.57
CA ARG A 38 7.06 24.09 28.50
C ARG A 38 8.43 23.77 27.92
N SER A 39 9.42 23.54 28.77
CA SER A 39 10.77 23.15 28.33
C SER A 39 10.81 21.80 27.59
N ALA A 40 9.96 20.86 27.98
CA ALA A 40 9.81 19.58 27.26
C ALA A 40 9.16 19.74 25.88
N LEU A 41 8.11 20.54 25.79
CA LEU A 41 7.42 20.87 24.52
C LEU A 41 8.34 21.64 23.57
N ASP A 42 9.06 22.66 24.08
CA ASP A 42 10.04 23.41 23.27
C ASP A 42 11.13 22.47 22.76
N ARG A 43 11.63 21.53 23.58
CA ARG A 43 12.63 20.55 23.17
C ARG A 43 12.08 19.61 22.09
N GLN A 44 10.86 19.12 22.24
CA GLN A 44 10.22 18.28 21.24
C GLN A 44 10.04 19.03 19.93
N TYR A 45 9.54 20.25 19.96
CA TYR A 45 9.34 21.10 18.78
C TYR A 45 10.64 21.34 18.00
N TYR A 46 11.73 21.73 18.69
CA TYR A 46 13.00 21.99 18.00
C TYR A 46 13.71 20.72 17.54
N ASN A 47 13.49 19.59 18.19
CA ASN A 47 13.96 18.30 17.68
C ASN A 47 13.22 17.88 16.40
N GLU A 48 11.91 18.14 16.30
CA GLU A 48 11.17 17.89 15.06
C GLU A 48 11.65 18.81 13.92
N LEU A 49 11.88 20.08 14.20
CA LEU A 49 12.47 20.98 13.19
C LEU A 49 13.86 20.52 12.74
N ALA A 50 14.69 19.99 13.66
CA ALA A 50 15.99 19.44 13.30
C ALA A 50 15.84 18.16 12.44
N ARG A 51 14.82 17.35 12.69
CA ARG A 51 14.48 16.20 11.85
C ARG A 51 14.07 16.63 10.45
N GLU A 52 13.16 17.60 10.33
CA GLU A 52 12.73 18.14 9.03
C GLU A 52 13.91 18.73 8.23
N ALA A 53 14.83 19.39 8.90
CA ALA A 53 16.06 19.89 8.27
C ALA A 53 16.95 18.75 7.76
N ALA A 54 17.12 17.65 8.53
CA ALA A 54 17.88 16.48 8.10
C ALA A 54 17.23 15.79 6.90
N GLU A 55 15.91 15.61 6.91
CA GLU A 55 15.14 15.02 5.80
C GLU A 55 15.22 15.89 4.53
N SER A 56 15.20 17.23 4.68
CA SER A 56 15.43 18.17 3.57
C SER A 56 16.81 17.99 2.95
N GLY A 57 17.83 17.75 3.78
CA GLY A 57 19.19 17.45 3.31
C GLY A 57 19.25 16.14 2.52
N LEU A 58 18.56 15.10 2.95
CA LEU A 58 18.46 13.85 2.20
C LEU A 58 17.74 14.04 0.85
N ALA A 59 16.65 14.80 0.83
CA ALA A 59 15.93 15.11 -0.40
C ALA A 59 16.83 15.90 -1.39
N TYR A 60 17.60 16.84 -0.90
CA TYR A 60 18.54 17.61 -1.72
C TYR A 60 19.68 16.73 -2.25
N ALA A 61 20.24 15.84 -1.43
CA ALA A 61 21.24 14.88 -1.87
C ALA A 61 20.71 13.90 -2.94
N SER A 62 19.47 13.46 -2.78
CA SER A 62 18.78 12.63 -3.79
C SER A 62 18.66 13.36 -5.12
N TYR A 63 18.25 14.62 -5.10
CA TYR A 63 18.19 15.47 -6.29
C TYR A 63 19.56 15.61 -6.96
N CYS A 64 20.60 15.93 -6.18
CA CYS A 64 21.95 16.09 -6.70
C CYS A 64 22.53 14.80 -7.28
N LEU A 65 22.26 13.65 -6.67
CA LEU A 65 22.65 12.35 -7.22
C LEU A 65 21.94 12.06 -8.54
N GLN A 66 20.64 12.30 -8.61
CA GLN A 66 19.87 12.11 -9.85
C GLN A 66 20.38 13.00 -10.98
N LEU A 67 20.66 14.27 -10.68
CA LEU A 67 21.18 15.24 -11.64
C LEU A 67 22.55 14.82 -12.21
N ASN A 68 23.40 14.21 -11.40
CA ASN A 68 24.78 13.84 -11.75
C ASN A 68 24.94 12.35 -12.09
N GLY A 69 23.85 11.68 -12.51
CA GLY A 69 23.89 10.26 -12.88
C GLY A 69 24.32 9.35 -11.74
N TYR A 70 23.90 9.69 -10.52
CA TYR A 70 24.23 9.00 -9.25
C TYR A 70 25.71 8.97 -8.88
N THR A 71 26.52 9.84 -9.51
CA THR A 71 27.90 10.05 -9.09
C THR A 71 27.96 11.25 -8.16
N PRO A 72 28.33 11.09 -6.87
CA PRO A 72 28.42 12.22 -5.95
C PRO A 72 29.54 13.17 -6.36
N GLN A 73 29.24 14.44 -6.42
CA GLN A 73 30.20 15.49 -6.73
C GLN A 73 30.65 16.24 -5.47
N TRP A 74 30.09 15.89 -4.30
CA TRP A 74 30.44 16.48 -3.00
C TRP A 74 31.24 15.49 -2.15
N SER A 75 31.87 16.01 -1.10
CA SER A 75 32.75 15.23 -0.18
C SER A 75 32.59 15.71 1.26
N ASP A 76 33.23 15.03 2.23
CA ASP A 76 33.25 15.48 3.63
C ASP A 76 33.94 16.84 3.81
N SER A 77 34.92 17.16 2.95
CA SER A 77 35.54 18.48 2.91
C SER A 77 34.65 19.55 2.30
N TYR A 78 33.75 19.15 1.43
CA TYR A 78 32.77 19.99 0.72
C TYR A 78 31.37 19.37 0.81
N PRO A 79 30.77 19.30 2.01
CA PRO A 79 29.48 18.67 2.20
C PRO A 79 28.37 19.49 1.55
N LEU A 80 27.29 18.81 1.12
CA LEU A 80 26.08 19.53 0.68
C LEU A 80 25.48 20.28 1.87
N ARG A 81 25.10 21.51 1.62
CA ARG A 81 24.39 22.39 2.56
C ARG A 81 23.34 23.16 1.80
N ALA A 82 22.44 23.79 2.52
CA ALA A 82 21.39 24.61 1.95
C ALA A 82 21.90 25.80 1.08
N ASP A 83 23.11 26.25 1.31
CA ASP A 83 23.80 27.36 0.61
C ASP A 83 24.78 26.90 -0.47
N ARG A 84 24.81 25.61 -0.80
CA ARG A 84 25.79 25.05 -1.74
C ARG A 84 25.08 24.35 -2.89
N ASP A 85 25.77 24.34 -4.04
CA ASP A 85 25.32 23.57 -5.20
C ASP A 85 25.63 22.05 -5.03
N CYS A 86 25.26 21.26 -6.03
CA CYS A 86 25.47 19.82 -6.00
C CYS A 86 26.94 19.35 -6.00
N THR A 87 27.90 20.26 -6.13
CA THR A 87 29.35 19.98 -5.97
C THR A 87 29.85 20.28 -4.55
N GLY A 88 28.97 20.80 -3.69
CA GLY A 88 29.33 21.25 -2.34
C GLY A 88 30.07 22.59 -2.32
N VAL A 89 30.13 23.31 -3.44
CA VAL A 89 30.73 24.65 -3.56
C VAL A 89 29.67 25.71 -3.39
N ASN A 90 30.01 26.87 -2.83
CA ASN A 90 29.07 27.97 -2.62
C ASN A 90 28.52 28.43 -3.96
N SER A 91 27.21 28.41 -4.11
CA SER A 91 26.52 29.07 -5.22
C SER A 91 26.56 30.56 -5.01
N ASN A 92 27.28 31.29 -5.87
CA ASN A 92 27.50 32.73 -5.88
C ASN A 92 26.42 33.56 -5.16
N GLY A 93 26.60 33.77 -3.84
CA GLY A 93 25.94 34.86 -3.09
C GLY A 93 24.47 34.68 -2.71
N GLN A 94 23.86 33.52 -2.94
CA GLN A 94 22.46 33.27 -2.52
C GLN A 94 22.40 32.24 -1.39
N SER A 95 22.34 32.73 -0.15
CA SER A 95 21.96 31.95 1.03
C SER A 95 20.43 31.69 1.02
N GLN A 96 19.96 30.78 0.18
CA GLN A 96 18.52 30.64 -0.07
C GLN A 96 17.75 29.71 0.89
N TYR A 97 18.41 29.01 1.83
CA TYR A 97 17.71 28.05 2.68
C TYR A 97 18.14 28.06 4.15
N ILE A 98 18.59 29.19 4.67
CA ILE A 98 18.66 29.42 6.10
C ILE A 98 17.36 30.14 6.48
N ILE A 99 16.42 29.42 7.08
CA ILE A 99 15.21 30.03 7.64
C ILE A 99 15.64 30.75 8.89
N ASN A 100 15.86 32.09 8.80
CA ASN A 100 16.03 32.98 9.93
C ASN A 100 14.68 33.64 10.24
N GLN A 101 13.84 32.93 10.99
CA GLN A 101 12.60 33.51 11.52
C GLN A 101 12.64 33.47 13.04
N ASN A 102 12.29 34.57 13.69
CA ASN A 102 12.14 34.66 15.15
C ASN A 102 13.37 34.19 15.96
N ASN A 103 14.58 34.54 15.52
CA ASN A 103 15.84 34.10 16.15
C ASN A 103 16.07 32.58 16.14
N VAL A 104 15.51 31.88 15.18
CA VAL A 104 15.77 30.46 14.92
C VAL A 104 16.47 30.34 13.57
N ARG A 105 17.58 29.61 13.53
CA ARG A 105 18.30 29.29 12.31
C ARG A 105 18.24 27.76 12.09
N MET A 106 17.71 27.35 10.93
CA MET A 106 17.70 25.96 10.51
C MET A 106 18.71 25.73 9.38
N SER A 107 19.42 24.62 9.44
CA SER A 107 20.38 24.21 8.40
C SER A 107 20.50 22.69 8.34
N PHE A 108 21.02 22.19 7.24
CA PHE A 108 21.44 20.79 7.14
C PHE A 108 22.88 20.69 6.58
N SER A 109 23.52 19.55 6.82
CA SER A 109 24.79 19.19 6.23
C SER A 109 24.77 17.72 5.84
N VAL A 110 25.13 17.42 4.58
CA VAL A 110 25.20 16.05 4.06
C VAL A 110 26.65 15.73 3.74
N GLY A 111 27.21 14.74 4.45
CA GLY A 111 28.57 14.26 4.24
C GLY A 111 28.76 13.47 2.95
N ALA A 112 29.96 13.05 2.67
CA ALA A 112 30.27 12.16 1.56
C ALA A 112 29.42 10.88 1.67
N PRO A 113 28.78 10.45 0.58
CA PRO A 113 28.09 9.16 0.59
C PRO A 113 29.06 8.00 0.79
N THR A 114 28.66 7.03 1.59
CA THR A 114 29.37 5.77 1.67
C THR A 114 28.94 4.90 0.48
N ASN A 115 29.88 4.60 -0.40
CA ASN A 115 29.62 3.74 -1.56
C ASN A 115 29.32 2.31 -1.10
N MET A 116 28.18 1.80 -1.48
CA MET A 116 27.80 0.40 -1.46
C MET A 116 27.67 -0.07 -2.92
N SER A 117 27.71 -1.37 -3.17
CA SER A 117 27.86 -1.92 -4.54
C SER A 117 26.81 -1.43 -5.57
N VAL A 118 25.65 -0.97 -5.13
CA VAL A 118 24.54 -0.50 -6.02
C VAL A 118 23.75 0.66 -5.44
N SER A 119 24.10 1.16 -4.27
CA SER A 119 23.49 2.33 -3.63
C SER A 119 24.53 3.12 -2.86
N GLN A 120 24.19 4.32 -2.48
CA GLN A 120 25.03 5.16 -1.63
C GLN A 120 24.27 5.44 -0.33
N LEU A 121 24.86 5.08 0.81
CA LEU A 121 24.33 5.50 2.08
C LEU A 121 24.65 6.97 2.26
N VAL A 122 23.64 7.80 2.28
CA VAL A 122 23.74 9.25 2.48
C VAL A 122 23.25 9.57 3.88
N SER A 123 24.06 10.26 4.66
CA SER A 123 23.69 10.73 5.99
C SER A 123 23.60 12.25 5.98
N SER A 124 22.50 12.77 6.51
CA SER A 124 22.25 14.20 6.65
C SER A 124 22.07 14.55 8.13
N THR A 125 22.71 15.61 8.57
CA THR A 125 22.54 16.18 9.91
C THR A 125 21.80 17.49 9.79
N GLY A 126 20.58 17.55 10.33
CA GLY A 126 19.80 18.76 10.50
C GLY A 126 20.15 19.44 11.81
N THR A 127 20.28 20.76 11.79
CA THR A 127 20.63 21.59 12.94
C THR A 127 19.65 22.75 13.07
N VAL A 128 19.14 22.93 14.28
CA VAL A 128 18.32 24.11 14.65
C VAL A 128 19.07 24.85 15.75
N GLU A 129 19.38 26.12 15.50
CA GLU A 129 20.06 27.00 16.44
C GLU A 129 19.13 28.11 16.91
N LEU A 130 19.06 28.30 18.22
CA LEU A 130 18.37 29.42 18.84
C LEU A 130 19.38 30.56 19.01
N LEU A 131 19.11 31.69 18.37
CA LEU A 131 20.03 32.83 18.32
C LEU A 131 19.67 33.84 19.39
N ARG A 132 20.70 34.49 19.97
CA ARG A 132 20.52 35.64 20.85
C ARG A 132 20.08 36.87 20.02
N PRO A 133 18.97 37.54 20.36
CA PRO A 133 18.47 38.68 19.58
C PRO A 133 19.50 39.81 19.44
N SER A 134 20.35 40.01 20.46
CA SER A 134 21.30 41.08 20.51
C SER A 134 22.59 40.85 19.72
N THR A 135 22.98 39.60 19.51
CA THR A 135 24.29 39.24 18.89
C THR A 135 24.16 38.36 17.67
N GLY A 136 23.01 37.76 17.42
CA GLY A 136 22.79 36.76 16.38
C GLY A 136 23.60 35.45 16.61
N GLN A 137 24.26 35.30 17.79
CA GLN A 137 25.03 34.10 18.08
C GLN A 137 24.16 33.01 18.71
N PRO A 138 24.38 31.74 18.36
CA PRO A 138 23.64 30.63 18.94
C PRO A 138 23.90 30.48 20.43
N TRP A 139 22.85 30.28 21.22
CA TRP A 139 22.96 29.97 22.65
C TRP A 139 22.47 28.55 22.98
N ARG A 140 21.77 27.93 22.05
CA ARG A 140 21.35 26.53 22.13
C ARG A 140 21.19 25.96 20.72
N SER A 141 21.54 24.68 20.54
CA SER A 141 21.36 23.96 19.30
C SER A 141 20.70 22.60 19.55
N TYR A 142 19.94 22.16 18.56
CA TYR A 142 19.33 20.84 18.48
C TYR A 142 19.79 20.22 17.17
N THR A 143 20.20 18.96 17.21
CA THR A 143 20.66 18.23 16.03
C THR A 143 19.95 16.90 15.91
N TYR A 144 19.65 16.53 14.68
CA TYR A 144 19.09 15.23 14.33
C TYR A 144 19.85 14.70 13.11
N SER A 145 20.20 13.41 13.13
CA SER A 145 20.84 12.76 11.98
C SER A 145 19.88 11.76 11.37
N ALA A 146 19.62 11.91 10.08
CA ALA A 146 18.86 10.98 9.27
C ALA A 146 19.80 10.36 8.23
N SER A 147 19.55 9.11 7.88
CA SER A 147 20.28 8.44 6.80
C SER A 147 19.29 7.80 5.84
N ALA A 148 19.57 7.90 4.56
CA ALA A 148 18.83 7.24 3.51
C ALA A 148 19.78 6.58 2.52
N ARG A 149 19.39 5.45 1.99
CA ARG A 149 20.06 4.85 0.85
C ARG A 149 19.53 5.52 -0.40
N ILE A 150 20.42 6.20 -1.12
CA ILE A 150 20.12 6.87 -2.38
C ILE A 150 20.99 6.19 -3.44
N GLY A 151 20.33 5.54 -4.38
CA GLY A 151 20.99 4.93 -5.52
C GLY A 151 20.29 5.30 -6.80
N VAL A 152 20.81 4.88 -7.93
CA VAL A 152 19.96 4.59 -9.06
C VAL A 152 18.82 3.81 -8.45
N SER A 153 17.57 4.31 -8.55
CA SER A 153 16.42 3.52 -8.18
C SER A 153 16.31 2.37 -9.18
N LEU A 154 17.25 1.48 -9.06
CA LEU A 154 16.99 0.08 -9.26
C LEU A 154 16.10 -0.23 -8.04
N ASN A 155 14.82 -0.40 -8.24
CA ASN A 155 14.01 -1.17 -7.31
C ASN A 155 14.70 -2.54 -7.24
N LEU A 156 15.70 -2.64 -6.37
CA LEU A 156 16.31 -3.91 -6.07
C LEU A 156 15.27 -4.67 -5.26
N ASN A 157 14.33 -5.28 -5.97
CA ASN A 157 13.60 -6.41 -5.45
C ASN A 157 14.66 -7.50 -5.25
N THR A 158 15.32 -7.46 -4.10
CA THR A 158 16.36 -8.43 -3.75
C THR A 158 15.75 -9.80 -3.49
N VAL A 159 14.48 -9.83 -3.12
CA VAL A 159 13.66 -11.04 -3.00
C VAL A 159 12.40 -10.83 -3.81
N ILE A 160 12.08 -11.78 -4.66
CA ILE A 160 10.87 -11.78 -5.48
C ILE A 160 10.13 -13.09 -5.32
N PHE A 161 8.82 -13.01 -5.38
CA PHE A 161 7.92 -14.15 -5.46
C PHE A 161 7.17 -14.11 -6.81
N GLY A 162 7.07 -15.27 -7.47
CA GLY A 162 6.30 -15.42 -8.71
C GLY A 162 5.04 -16.24 -8.51
N TYR A 163 4.01 -15.92 -9.28
CA TYR A 163 2.81 -16.73 -9.37
C TYR A 163 3.16 -18.19 -9.67
N GLY A 164 2.57 -19.12 -8.93
CA GLY A 164 2.78 -20.56 -9.16
C GLY A 164 3.95 -21.15 -8.43
N ALA A 165 4.35 -20.57 -7.30
CA ALA A 165 5.25 -21.24 -6.36
C ALA A 165 6.72 -21.29 -6.81
N TYR A 166 7.26 -20.18 -7.24
CA TYR A 166 8.71 -20.01 -7.40
C TYR A 166 9.15 -18.66 -6.84
N PHE A 167 10.39 -18.58 -6.41
CA PHE A 167 10.96 -17.31 -5.98
C PHE A 167 12.46 -17.24 -6.28
N GLY A 168 13.02 -16.04 -6.12
CA GLY A 168 14.43 -15.80 -6.32
C GLY A 168 14.96 -14.64 -5.53
N THR A 169 16.28 -14.61 -5.37
CA THR A 169 17.01 -13.51 -4.75
C THR A 169 18.35 -13.30 -5.45
N ILE A 170 18.78 -12.04 -5.52
CA ILE A 170 20.15 -11.70 -5.92
C ILE A 170 21.04 -11.86 -4.68
N VAL A 171 22.01 -12.74 -4.78
CA VAL A 171 22.96 -13.02 -3.69
C VAL A 171 24.23 -12.14 -3.81
N ALA A 172 25.06 -12.13 -2.77
CA ALA A 172 26.20 -11.24 -2.63
C ALA A 172 27.22 -11.25 -3.78
N ASP A 173 27.34 -12.38 -4.50
CA ASP A 173 28.22 -12.47 -5.68
C ASP A 173 27.62 -11.80 -6.94
N GLY A 174 26.42 -11.21 -6.82
CA GLY A 174 25.69 -10.59 -7.92
C GLY A 174 24.95 -11.59 -8.81
N THR A 175 24.88 -12.87 -8.42
CA THR A 175 24.08 -13.86 -9.16
C THR A 175 22.63 -13.88 -8.68
N LEU A 176 21.69 -14.10 -9.60
CA LEU A 176 20.31 -14.37 -9.25
C LEU A 176 20.15 -15.86 -9.04
N ARG A 177 19.63 -16.25 -7.88
CA ARG A 177 19.29 -17.62 -7.53
C ARG A 177 17.78 -17.78 -7.48
N MET A 178 17.27 -18.88 -8.08
CA MET A 178 15.85 -19.17 -8.21
C MET A 178 15.54 -20.58 -7.74
N VAL A 179 14.30 -20.81 -7.22
CA VAL A 179 13.86 -22.14 -6.75
C VAL A 179 12.35 -22.30 -6.90
N GLY A 180 11.86 -23.51 -6.98
CA GLY A 180 10.45 -23.87 -7.05
C GLY A 180 10.02 -24.29 -8.44
N PHE A 181 8.77 -23.97 -8.79
CA PHE A 181 8.14 -24.33 -10.05
C PHE A 181 8.89 -23.79 -11.29
N ASN A 182 9.08 -24.65 -12.29
CA ASN A 182 9.82 -24.32 -13.52
C ASN A 182 9.19 -24.86 -14.82
N GLY A 183 7.93 -25.25 -14.78
CA GLY A 183 7.26 -25.89 -15.92
C GLY A 183 7.28 -25.08 -17.23
N TRP A 184 7.57 -23.79 -17.17
CA TRP A 184 7.70 -22.92 -18.34
C TRP A 184 9.13 -22.40 -18.58
N GLY A 185 10.09 -22.79 -17.75
CA GLY A 185 11.50 -22.36 -17.87
C GLY A 185 11.80 -21.02 -17.16
N GLN A 186 10.92 -20.54 -16.33
CA GLN A 186 11.03 -19.22 -15.65
C GLN A 186 12.20 -19.13 -14.66
N LEU A 187 12.78 -20.24 -14.22
CA LEU A 187 14.01 -20.25 -13.42
C LEU A 187 15.29 -20.07 -14.26
N SER A 188 15.16 -20.07 -15.59
CA SER A 188 16.30 -19.84 -16.52
C SER A 188 17.54 -20.71 -16.23
N ASN A 189 17.36 -21.95 -15.87
CA ASN A 189 18.42 -22.90 -15.51
C ASN A 189 18.75 -23.92 -16.61
N GLY A 190 18.20 -23.74 -17.82
CA GLY A 190 18.43 -24.59 -18.99
C GLY A 190 17.48 -25.78 -19.12
N ASN A 191 16.50 -25.92 -18.23
CA ASN A 191 15.50 -26.99 -18.30
C ASN A 191 14.10 -26.47 -17.91
N PHE A 192 13.10 -27.36 -17.89
CA PHE A 192 11.71 -27.09 -17.54
C PHE A 192 11.25 -27.87 -16.28
N SER A 193 12.20 -28.34 -15.48
CA SER A 193 11.91 -29.10 -14.27
C SER A 193 11.98 -28.26 -13.03
N ASP A 194 11.04 -28.45 -12.10
CA ASP A 194 11.04 -27.80 -10.79
C ASP A 194 12.34 -28.04 -10.04
N THR A 195 12.72 -27.12 -9.18
CA THR A 195 13.93 -27.27 -8.35
C THR A 195 13.57 -27.20 -6.86
N LEU A 196 14.17 -28.11 -6.09
CA LEU A 196 13.99 -28.17 -4.63
C LEU A 196 15.06 -27.36 -3.89
N THR A 197 16.09 -26.93 -4.60
CA THR A 197 17.20 -26.14 -4.09
C THR A 197 17.49 -24.99 -5.04
N PRO A 198 18.00 -23.86 -4.55
CA PRO A 198 18.30 -22.70 -5.37
C PRO A 198 19.25 -23.00 -6.52
N THR A 199 18.87 -22.62 -7.72
CA THR A 199 19.65 -22.73 -8.96
C THR A 199 19.99 -21.36 -9.54
N THR A 200 21.07 -21.26 -10.30
CA THR A 200 21.48 -19.98 -10.92
C THR A 200 20.57 -19.65 -12.10
N PHE A 201 20.02 -18.44 -12.11
CA PHE A 201 19.35 -17.85 -13.27
C PHE A 201 20.39 -17.48 -14.33
N THR A 202 20.31 -18.10 -15.49
CA THR A 202 21.29 -17.93 -16.56
C THR A 202 20.82 -16.89 -17.58
N LEU A 203 21.65 -15.89 -17.85
CA LEU A 203 21.46 -14.93 -18.93
C LEU A 203 22.14 -15.47 -20.20
N SER A 204 21.57 -15.16 -21.38
CA SER A 204 22.21 -15.44 -22.67
C SER A 204 23.38 -14.50 -23.02
N GLY A 205 23.77 -13.61 -22.08
CA GLY A 205 24.86 -12.65 -22.20
C GLY A 205 25.79 -12.71 -20.98
N THR A 206 26.75 -11.79 -20.95
CA THR A 206 27.76 -11.66 -19.87
C THR A 206 27.46 -10.58 -18.84
N ASP A 207 26.31 -9.91 -18.99
CA ASP A 207 25.85 -8.85 -18.09
C ASP A 207 25.43 -9.46 -16.75
N LYS A 208 25.43 -8.64 -15.68
CA LYS A 208 25.02 -9.09 -14.34
C LYS A 208 23.61 -8.62 -14.01
N PRO A 209 22.80 -9.47 -13.34
CA PRO A 209 21.52 -9.03 -12.80
C PRO A 209 21.67 -7.82 -11.86
N ALA A 210 20.86 -6.78 -12.08
CA ALA A 210 20.79 -5.61 -11.21
C ALA A 210 19.41 -5.49 -10.55
N SER A 211 18.35 -5.86 -11.25
CA SER A 211 17.01 -5.97 -10.66
C SER A 211 16.23 -7.10 -11.33
N VAL A 212 15.28 -7.66 -10.58
CA VAL A 212 14.50 -8.82 -10.99
C VAL A 212 13.01 -8.54 -10.80
N TYR A 213 12.18 -9.06 -11.71
CA TYR A 213 10.74 -8.85 -11.75
C TYR A 213 10.05 -10.16 -12.10
N THR A 214 8.95 -10.44 -11.41
CA THR A 214 8.07 -11.56 -11.68
C THR A 214 6.63 -11.08 -11.71
N ASN A 215 5.73 -11.89 -12.23
CA ASN A 215 4.31 -11.59 -12.16
C ASN A 215 3.62 -12.39 -11.05
N PHE A 216 2.63 -11.73 -10.44
CA PHE A 216 1.76 -12.32 -9.41
C PHE A 216 0.43 -12.84 -9.96
N VAL A 217 0.18 -12.70 -11.28
CA VAL A 217 -1.11 -13.03 -11.88
C VAL A 217 -1.15 -14.41 -12.49
N SER A 218 -2.33 -15.01 -12.49
CA SER A 218 -2.57 -16.33 -13.10
C SER A 218 -2.09 -16.37 -14.55
N GLN A 219 -1.36 -17.46 -14.90
CA GLN A 219 -0.87 -17.77 -16.25
C GLN A 219 0.30 -16.93 -16.78
N GLY A 220 0.94 -16.11 -15.93
CA GLY A 220 2.12 -15.35 -16.31
C GLY A 220 3.39 -15.89 -15.63
N TYR A 221 3.89 -17.04 -16.04
CA TYR A 221 5.07 -17.67 -15.47
C TYR A 221 6.34 -17.10 -16.10
N ASN A 222 6.67 -15.85 -15.77
CA ASN A 222 7.81 -15.15 -16.33
C ASN A 222 8.69 -14.51 -15.26
N THR A 223 10.00 -14.57 -15.48
CA THR A 223 11.00 -13.82 -14.74
C THR A 223 11.73 -12.89 -15.69
N PHE A 224 11.78 -11.61 -15.36
CA PHE A 224 12.54 -10.60 -16.08
C PHE A 224 13.66 -10.04 -15.21
N VAL A 225 14.75 -9.69 -15.85
CA VAL A 225 15.93 -9.09 -15.24
C VAL A 225 16.33 -7.87 -16.02
N ILE A 226 16.61 -6.76 -15.32
CA ILE A 226 17.39 -5.65 -15.89
C ILE A 226 18.82 -5.84 -15.40
N THR A 227 19.77 -5.73 -16.31
CA THR A 227 21.18 -5.90 -15.98
C THR A 227 21.82 -4.57 -15.57
N ASP A 228 23.05 -4.64 -15.06
CA ASP A 228 23.91 -3.50 -14.73
C ASP A 228 24.13 -2.53 -15.91
N LYS A 229 23.92 -2.99 -17.15
CA LYS A 229 23.99 -2.19 -18.38
C LYS A 229 22.61 -1.73 -18.90
N GLY A 230 21.53 -2.02 -18.15
CA GLY A 230 20.18 -1.69 -18.58
C GLY A 230 19.61 -2.59 -19.69
N THR A 231 20.25 -3.73 -19.99
CA THR A 231 19.68 -4.71 -20.90
C THR A 231 18.57 -5.49 -20.17
N VAL A 232 17.43 -5.68 -20.85
CA VAL A 232 16.30 -6.42 -20.30
C VAL A 232 16.32 -7.85 -20.83
N TYR A 233 16.27 -8.83 -19.96
CA TYR A 233 16.18 -10.26 -20.29
C TYR A 233 14.92 -10.85 -19.68
N GLY A 234 14.30 -11.82 -20.37
CA GLY A 234 13.13 -12.55 -19.88
C GLY A 234 13.25 -14.06 -20.12
N ALA A 235 12.71 -14.85 -19.19
CA ALA A 235 12.57 -16.31 -19.28
C ALA A 235 11.17 -16.73 -18.85
N GLY A 236 10.73 -17.91 -19.29
CA GLY A 236 9.43 -18.45 -18.94
C GLY A 236 8.47 -18.56 -20.13
N PHE A 237 7.17 -18.49 -19.81
CA PHE A 237 6.09 -18.63 -20.78
C PHE A 237 6.11 -17.50 -21.86
N ASN A 238 5.87 -17.87 -23.12
CA ASN A 238 5.95 -16.95 -24.24
C ASN A 238 4.84 -17.15 -25.30
N GLY A 239 3.76 -17.85 -24.95
CA GLY A 239 2.72 -18.20 -25.93
C GLY A 239 2.08 -17.03 -26.64
N SER A 240 2.06 -15.84 -26.02
CA SER A 240 1.59 -14.57 -26.64
C SER A 240 2.73 -13.65 -27.08
N GLY A 241 4.00 -14.07 -27.01
CA GLY A 241 5.14 -13.23 -27.35
C GLY A 241 5.56 -12.25 -26.25
N GLN A 242 5.13 -12.45 -25.01
CA GLN A 242 5.38 -11.52 -23.89
C GLN A 242 6.85 -11.41 -23.50
N LEU A 243 7.74 -12.34 -23.92
CA LEU A 243 9.18 -12.17 -23.76
C LEU A 243 9.79 -11.10 -24.69
N GLY A 244 9.02 -10.60 -25.68
CA GLY A 244 9.45 -9.52 -26.55
C GLY A 244 10.71 -9.84 -27.37
N ASN A 245 11.04 -11.11 -27.57
CA ASN A 245 12.25 -11.59 -28.21
C ASN A 245 12.09 -11.90 -29.71
N GLY A 246 10.91 -11.60 -30.28
CA GLY A 246 10.61 -11.80 -31.70
C GLY A 246 9.98 -13.15 -32.04
N ASN A 247 9.71 -14.00 -31.03
CA ASN A 247 9.04 -15.30 -31.22
C ASN A 247 8.00 -15.56 -30.12
N THR A 248 7.34 -16.73 -30.18
CA THR A 248 6.30 -17.15 -29.21
C THR A 248 6.66 -18.43 -28.47
N SER A 249 7.92 -18.87 -28.53
CA SER A 249 8.37 -20.07 -27.82
C SER A 249 8.80 -19.73 -26.39
N SER A 250 8.35 -20.50 -25.39
CA SER A 250 8.82 -20.39 -24.01
C SER A 250 10.33 -20.60 -23.92
N GLN A 251 11.00 -19.89 -23.00
CA GLN A 251 12.44 -19.86 -22.88
C GLN A 251 12.89 -20.34 -21.50
N ASN A 252 13.75 -21.35 -21.47
CA ASN A 252 14.39 -21.88 -20.25
C ASN A 252 15.82 -21.34 -20.03
N ILE A 253 16.28 -20.45 -20.90
CA ILE A 253 17.43 -19.55 -20.76
C ILE A 253 16.94 -18.15 -21.11
N ALA A 254 17.19 -17.18 -20.25
CA ALA A 254 16.70 -15.83 -20.42
C ALA A 254 17.24 -15.19 -21.72
N THR A 255 16.33 -14.69 -22.52
CA THR A 255 16.59 -14.03 -23.81
C THR A 255 16.35 -12.54 -23.72
N LYS A 256 16.96 -11.74 -24.59
CA LYS A 256 16.76 -10.29 -24.62
C LYS A 256 15.32 -9.93 -25.00
N PHE A 257 14.75 -8.99 -24.24
CA PHE A 257 13.60 -8.22 -24.68
C PHE A 257 14.11 -7.18 -25.71
N ASN A 258 13.69 -7.27 -26.97
CA ASN A 258 14.28 -6.55 -28.09
C ASN A 258 13.88 -5.08 -28.13
N LEU A 259 14.29 -4.30 -27.11
CA LEU A 259 14.12 -2.84 -27.13
C LEU A 259 14.80 -2.24 -28.37
N PRO A 260 14.30 -1.11 -28.93
CA PRO A 260 14.96 -0.39 -30.01
C PRO A 260 16.40 -0.02 -29.66
N VAL A 261 17.25 0.07 -30.67
CA VAL A 261 18.68 0.37 -30.49
C VAL A 261 18.88 1.65 -29.68
N GLY A 262 19.79 1.59 -28.73
CA GLY A 262 20.13 2.71 -27.83
C GLY A 262 19.16 2.92 -26.67
N LYS A 263 18.13 2.07 -26.48
CA LYS A 263 17.23 2.13 -25.32
C LYS A 263 17.67 1.15 -24.24
N THR A 264 17.63 1.60 -23.00
CA THR A 264 17.92 0.80 -21.80
C THR A 264 16.70 0.76 -20.89
N GLY A 265 16.45 -0.41 -20.29
CA GLY A 265 15.36 -0.60 -19.34
C GLY A 265 15.65 0.08 -18.00
N GLN A 266 14.64 0.67 -17.40
CA GLN A 266 14.65 1.24 -16.06
C GLN A 266 13.74 0.47 -15.10
N TYR A 267 12.61 -0.01 -15.60
CA TYR A 267 11.61 -0.73 -14.79
C TYR A 267 10.82 -1.69 -15.68
N VAL A 268 10.41 -2.82 -15.10
CA VAL A 268 9.54 -3.80 -15.77
C VAL A 268 8.31 -4.04 -14.91
N THR A 269 7.14 -4.10 -15.52
CA THR A 269 5.94 -4.64 -14.88
C THR A 269 5.28 -5.67 -15.80
N LEU A 270 4.65 -6.66 -15.21
CA LEU A 270 4.17 -7.86 -15.87
C LEU A 270 2.67 -8.03 -15.61
N GLY A 271 1.84 -7.95 -16.64
CA GLY A 271 0.46 -8.42 -16.65
C GLY A 271 0.38 -9.90 -17.03
N GLY A 272 -0.81 -10.51 -16.97
CA GLY A 272 -0.98 -11.95 -17.21
C GLY A 272 -0.30 -12.49 -18.47
N PHE A 273 -0.42 -11.79 -19.60
CA PHE A 273 0.14 -12.21 -20.89
C PHE A 273 0.86 -11.06 -21.63
N ALA A 274 1.23 -10.00 -20.93
CA ALA A 274 1.93 -8.87 -21.50
C ALA A 274 3.01 -8.34 -20.55
N THR A 275 4.06 -7.80 -21.14
CA THR A 275 5.21 -7.19 -20.44
C THR A 275 5.32 -5.74 -20.85
N TYR A 276 5.61 -4.89 -19.86
CA TYR A 276 5.81 -3.45 -20.05
C TYR A 276 7.18 -3.06 -19.51
N VAL A 277 7.96 -2.37 -20.33
CA VAL A 277 9.31 -1.90 -19.99
C VAL A 277 9.33 -0.39 -20.08
N LEU A 278 9.53 0.27 -18.93
CA LEU A 278 9.89 1.69 -18.88
C LEU A 278 11.38 1.82 -19.19
N THR A 279 11.72 2.68 -20.13
CA THR A 279 13.12 2.96 -20.51
C THR A 279 13.62 4.24 -19.84
N THR A 280 14.93 4.38 -19.72
CA THR A 280 15.60 5.50 -19.05
C THR A 280 15.29 6.87 -19.68
N ASP A 281 14.85 6.89 -20.94
CA ASP A 281 14.40 8.11 -21.64
C ASP A 281 12.89 8.39 -21.46
N GLY A 282 12.22 7.65 -20.55
CA GLY A 282 10.82 7.86 -20.20
C GLY A 282 9.81 7.28 -21.19
N ASN A 283 10.21 6.43 -22.15
CA ASN A 283 9.26 5.73 -23.00
C ASN A 283 8.87 4.38 -22.40
N VAL A 284 7.64 3.94 -22.65
CA VAL A 284 7.16 2.61 -22.27
C VAL A 284 7.00 1.76 -23.54
N TYR A 285 7.49 0.54 -23.49
CA TYR A 285 7.36 -0.45 -24.53
C TYR A 285 6.59 -1.67 -24.01
N SER A 286 5.72 -2.25 -24.82
CA SER A 286 4.91 -3.41 -24.48
C SER A 286 5.05 -4.54 -25.50
N ALA A 287 4.98 -5.79 -25.04
CA ALA A 287 4.92 -7.00 -25.87
C ALA A 287 4.00 -8.03 -25.24
N GLY A 288 3.41 -8.91 -26.02
CA GLY A 288 2.51 -9.95 -25.55
C GLY A 288 1.12 -9.86 -26.17
N SER A 289 0.13 -10.30 -25.38
CA SER A 289 -1.28 -10.34 -25.80
C SER A 289 -1.89 -8.96 -26.00
N CYS A 290 -2.59 -8.79 -27.12
CA CYS A 290 -3.29 -7.56 -27.47
C CYS A 290 -4.72 -7.48 -26.92
N SER A 291 -5.26 -8.56 -26.35
CA SER A 291 -6.63 -8.62 -25.85
C SER A 291 -6.94 -7.49 -24.87
N ASN A 292 -8.19 -7.01 -24.85
CA ASN A 292 -8.67 -5.95 -23.97
C ASN A 292 -7.91 -4.61 -24.07
N GLY A 293 -7.21 -4.36 -25.17
CA GLY A 293 -6.49 -3.10 -25.35
C GLY A 293 -5.18 -2.95 -24.58
N ARG A 294 -4.72 -4.00 -23.88
CA ARG A 294 -3.62 -3.93 -22.88
C ARG A 294 -2.27 -3.44 -23.43
N LEU A 295 -1.98 -3.54 -24.73
CA LEU A 295 -0.67 -3.13 -25.26
C LEU A 295 -0.50 -1.61 -25.43
N GLY A 296 -1.58 -0.83 -25.46
CA GLY A 296 -1.54 0.63 -25.33
C GLY A 296 -0.97 1.42 -26.51
N TYR A 297 -0.86 0.87 -27.72
CA TYR A 297 -0.32 1.58 -28.89
C TYR A 297 -1.37 1.96 -29.95
N ASN A 298 -2.65 2.04 -29.58
CA ASN A 298 -3.77 2.46 -30.44
C ASN A 298 -4.04 1.50 -31.61
N TYR A 299 -4.71 0.41 -31.35
CA TYR A 299 -5.11 -0.59 -32.32
C TYR A 299 -6.57 -0.99 -32.15
N THR A 300 -7.15 -1.65 -33.16
CA THR A 300 -8.49 -2.22 -33.05
C THR A 300 -8.42 -3.47 -32.18
N ILE A 301 -9.13 -3.50 -31.04
CA ILE A 301 -9.08 -4.59 -30.06
C ILE A 301 -9.65 -5.89 -30.65
N SER A 302 -10.80 -5.80 -31.32
CA SER A 302 -11.43 -6.97 -31.99
C SER A 302 -10.55 -7.46 -33.14
N GLY A 303 -10.11 -8.72 -33.07
CA GLY A 303 -9.29 -9.34 -34.11
C GLY A 303 -7.83 -8.88 -34.14
N CYS A 304 -7.32 -8.30 -33.07
CA CYS A 304 -5.92 -7.91 -32.96
C CYS A 304 -4.99 -9.14 -32.93
N ALA A 305 -3.71 -8.92 -33.26
CA ALA A 305 -2.68 -9.95 -33.18
C ALA A 305 -1.69 -9.65 -32.05
N ASP A 306 -1.38 -10.68 -31.26
CA ASP A 306 -0.37 -10.63 -30.21
C ASP A 306 0.99 -10.17 -30.76
N GLN A 307 1.78 -9.47 -29.96
CA GLN A 307 3.04 -8.86 -30.38
C GLN A 307 4.23 -9.55 -29.73
N SER A 308 5.03 -10.25 -30.51
CA SER A 308 6.26 -10.87 -30.04
C SER A 308 7.48 -9.93 -30.04
N ALA A 309 7.33 -8.75 -30.63
CA ALA A 309 8.33 -7.67 -30.62
C ALA A 309 7.78 -6.45 -29.88
N PRO A 310 8.59 -5.74 -29.07
CA PRO A 310 8.14 -4.59 -28.31
C PRO A 310 7.59 -3.45 -29.21
N GLN A 311 6.41 -2.94 -28.84
CA GLN A 311 5.79 -1.78 -29.45
C GLN A 311 5.79 -0.62 -28.44
N ARG A 312 6.02 0.62 -28.92
CA ARG A 312 5.96 1.79 -28.05
C ARG A 312 4.52 2.10 -27.64
N VAL A 313 4.28 2.22 -26.35
CA VAL A 313 2.98 2.64 -25.80
C VAL A 313 2.72 4.12 -26.17
N ASN A 314 1.49 4.44 -26.53
CA ASN A 314 1.12 5.77 -27.04
C ASN A 314 0.85 6.78 -25.89
N LEU A 315 1.78 6.85 -24.92
CA LEU A 315 1.79 7.87 -23.88
C LEU A 315 2.16 9.25 -24.46
N PRO A 316 1.81 10.36 -23.80
CA PRO A 316 2.29 11.69 -24.17
C PRO A 316 3.81 11.71 -24.35
N ALA A 317 4.27 12.48 -25.35
CA ALA A 317 5.70 12.61 -25.59
C ALA A 317 6.40 13.22 -24.38
N VAL A 318 7.54 12.66 -23.99
CA VAL A 318 8.34 13.15 -22.85
C VAL A 318 8.86 14.55 -23.16
N THR A 319 8.59 15.50 -22.27
CA THR A 319 9.01 16.90 -22.34
C THR A 319 9.52 17.34 -20.96
N SER A 320 9.83 18.62 -20.79
CA SER A 320 10.13 19.20 -19.47
C SER A 320 8.90 19.30 -18.55
N ASP A 321 7.68 19.12 -19.06
CA ASP A 321 6.49 19.01 -18.22
C ASP A 321 6.52 17.67 -17.46
N THR A 322 6.56 17.75 -16.14
CA THR A 322 6.57 16.58 -15.25
C THR A 322 5.35 15.64 -15.43
N ASN A 323 4.26 16.15 -16.00
CA ASN A 323 3.09 15.33 -16.35
C ASN A 323 3.25 14.50 -17.63
N THR A 324 4.39 14.60 -18.31
CA THR A 324 4.74 13.76 -19.46
C THR A 324 5.85 12.76 -19.15
N ILE A 325 6.41 12.77 -17.94
CA ILE A 325 7.52 11.91 -17.50
C ILE A 325 6.95 10.76 -16.65
N PRO A 326 6.91 9.52 -17.18
CA PRO A 326 6.49 8.35 -16.41
C PRO A 326 7.42 8.09 -15.22
N THR A 327 6.87 7.57 -14.14
CA THR A 327 7.64 7.09 -12.97
C THR A 327 7.70 5.57 -12.94
N THR A 328 8.57 5.01 -12.11
CA THR A 328 8.60 3.56 -11.81
C THR A 328 7.35 3.07 -11.07
N ASN A 329 6.46 3.97 -10.62
CA ASN A 329 5.13 3.57 -10.14
C ASN A 329 4.20 3.30 -11.33
N MET A 330 4.52 2.26 -12.07
CA MET A 330 3.74 1.65 -13.14
C MET A 330 3.24 0.30 -12.63
N VAL A 331 1.94 0.13 -12.59
CA VAL A 331 1.29 -1.05 -12.04
C VAL A 331 0.39 -1.69 -13.08
N THR A 332 0.33 -2.99 -13.06
CA THR A 332 -0.56 -3.78 -13.91
C THR A 332 -0.98 -5.03 -13.18
N ASP A 333 -2.17 -5.45 -13.43
CA ASP A 333 -2.63 -6.78 -13.09
C ASP A 333 -3.60 -7.25 -14.19
N TYR A 334 -3.45 -8.52 -14.58
CA TYR A 334 -4.25 -9.24 -15.57
C TYR A 334 -4.49 -8.50 -16.90
N GLN A 335 -5.33 -7.46 -16.96
CA GLN A 335 -5.79 -6.84 -18.22
C GLN A 335 -5.64 -5.32 -18.29
N VAL A 336 -5.27 -4.66 -17.20
CA VAL A 336 -5.21 -3.20 -17.11
C VAL A 336 -3.81 -2.75 -16.70
N VAL A 337 -3.44 -1.58 -17.16
CA VAL A 337 -2.14 -0.96 -16.85
C VAL A 337 -2.36 0.48 -16.43
N PHE A 338 -1.62 0.90 -15.41
CA PHE A 338 -1.59 2.29 -14.97
C PHE A 338 -0.15 2.76 -14.81
N VAL A 339 0.09 4.00 -15.15
CA VAL A 339 1.37 4.68 -14.94
C VAL A 339 1.14 6.04 -14.30
N ARG A 340 1.87 6.29 -13.21
CA ARG A 340 1.89 7.60 -12.57
C ARG A 340 2.98 8.46 -13.18
N MET A 341 2.65 9.69 -13.54
CA MET A 341 3.60 10.69 -14.00
C MET A 341 4.22 11.44 -12.82
N GLN A 342 5.40 12.04 -13.01
CA GLN A 342 6.08 12.83 -11.96
C GLN A 342 5.22 13.96 -11.43
N GLY A 343 4.45 14.65 -12.30
CA GLY A 343 3.52 15.71 -11.92
C GLY A 343 2.26 15.25 -11.21
N GLY A 344 2.08 13.94 -11.04
CA GLY A 344 0.96 13.35 -10.31
C GLY A 344 -0.26 13.02 -11.16
N LYS A 345 -0.22 13.18 -12.49
CA LYS A 345 -1.23 12.61 -13.39
C LYS A 345 -1.09 11.09 -13.43
N ILE A 346 -2.20 10.43 -13.74
CA ILE A 346 -2.25 8.98 -13.97
C ILE A 346 -2.75 8.75 -15.39
N TYR A 347 -2.09 7.86 -16.11
CA TYR A 347 -2.59 7.32 -17.38
C TYR A 347 -2.87 5.84 -17.21
N GLY A 348 -3.97 5.37 -17.81
CA GLY A 348 -4.38 3.97 -17.78
C GLY A 348 -4.91 3.50 -19.13
N TRP A 349 -4.81 2.21 -19.39
CA TRP A 349 -5.34 1.56 -20.59
C TRP A 349 -5.56 0.08 -20.34
N GLY A 350 -6.29 -0.57 -21.23
CA GLY A 350 -6.63 -1.98 -21.11
C GLY A 350 -8.07 -2.21 -20.70
N GLY A 351 -8.31 -3.28 -19.94
CA GLY A 351 -9.62 -3.69 -19.48
C GLY A 351 -10.28 -2.68 -18.56
N ASN A 352 -11.61 -2.53 -18.66
CA ASN A 352 -12.39 -1.58 -17.87
C ASN A 352 -13.78 -2.11 -17.46
N SER A 353 -13.95 -3.42 -17.44
CA SER A 353 -15.28 -4.03 -17.20
C SER A 353 -15.90 -3.65 -15.85
N SER A 354 -15.10 -3.34 -14.84
CA SER A 354 -15.54 -2.89 -13.52
C SER A 354 -15.43 -1.36 -13.33
N GLY A 355 -15.06 -0.60 -14.37
CA GLY A 355 -14.85 0.85 -14.27
C GLY A 355 -13.52 1.24 -13.62
N GLN A 356 -12.54 0.33 -13.58
CA GLN A 356 -11.25 0.55 -12.94
C GLN A 356 -10.42 1.69 -13.56
N LEU A 357 -10.67 2.07 -14.81
CA LEU A 357 -10.07 3.25 -15.42
C LEU A 357 -10.61 4.57 -14.85
N GLY A 358 -11.70 4.55 -14.10
CA GLY A 358 -12.23 5.74 -13.42
C GLY A 358 -12.61 6.90 -14.36
N ASP A 359 -12.93 6.59 -15.60
CA ASP A 359 -13.29 7.55 -16.68
C ASP A 359 -14.81 7.78 -16.82
N GLY A 360 -15.59 7.18 -15.92
CA GLY A 360 -17.07 7.20 -15.95
C GLY A 360 -17.70 6.11 -16.80
N THR A 361 -16.89 5.29 -17.47
CA THR A 361 -17.36 4.21 -18.39
C THR A 361 -16.92 2.82 -17.89
N THR A 362 -17.32 1.80 -18.65
CA THR A 362 -16.82 0.43 -18.52
C THR A 362 -16.19 -0.05 -19.83
N ASN A 363 -15.84 0.88 -20.71
CA ASN A 363 -15.27 0.53 -22.01
C ASN A 363 -13.74 0.34 -21.89
N GLU A 364 -13.25 -0.76 -22.45
CA GLU A 364 -11.82 -1.00 -22.60
C GLU A 364 -11.19 -0.06 -23.63
N THR A 365 -9.91 0.25 -23.49
CA THR A 365 -9.18 1.11 -24.41
C THR A 365 -7.81 0.57 -24.78
N SER A 366 -7.45 0.64 -26.08
CA SER A 366 -6.12 0.29 -26.59
C SER A 366 -5.16 1.49 -26.63
N SER A 367 -5.56 2.63 -26.10
CA SER A 367 -4.71 3.82 -25.98
C SER A 367 -4.75 4.33 -24.54
N PRO A 368 -3.60 4.80 -23.99
CA PRO A 368 -3.60 5.45 -22.70
C PRO A 368 -4.54 6.65 -22.64
N ILE A 369 -5.39 6.68 -21.61
CA ILE A 369 -6.24 7.82 -21.28
C ILE A 369 -5.83 8.39 -19.93
N GLN A 370 -6.07 9.68 -19.69
CA GLN A 370 -5.90 10.24 -18.37
C GLN A 370 -6.99 9.67 -17.44
N VAL A 371 -6.57 9.13 -16.31
CA VAL A 371 -7.41 8.47 -15.31
C VAL A 371 -7.74 9.46 -14.19
N GLY A 372 -9.02 9.74 -13.99
CA GLY A 372 -9.47 10.75 -13.03
C GLY A 372 -8.96 12.16 -13.35
N THR A 373 -8.97 13.02 -12.35
CA THR A 373 -8.55 14.43 -12.46
C THR A 373 -7.20 14.73 -11.79
N PHE A 374 -6.52 13.70 -11.28
CA PHE A 374 -5.26 13.84 -10.55
C PHE A 374 -4.21 14.62 -11.34
N GLY A 375 -3.48 15.51 -10.65
CA GLY A 375 -2.42 16.32 -11.25
C GLY A 375 -2.90 17.42 -12.22
N ASN A 376 -4.21 17.62 -12.40
CA ASN A 376 -4.75 18.77 -13.07
C ASN A 376 -4.69 20.02 -12.17
N SER A 377 -4.77 21.21 -12.74
CA SER A 377 -4.75 22.46 -11.97
C SER A 377 -5.86 22.48 -10.90
N GLY A 378 -5.49 22.70 -9.64
CA GLY A 378 -6.41 22.70 -8.51
C GLY A 378 -6.93 21.35 -8.05
N GLN A 379 -6.41 20.25 -8.62
CA GLN A 379 -6.76 18.88 -8.23
C GLN A 379 -5.60 18.20 -7.48
N PRO A 380 -5.88 17.24 -6.59
CA PRO A 380 -4.84 16.49 -5.89
C PRO A 380 -3.88 15.77 -6.87
N LYS A 381 -2.62 15.59 -6.46
CA LYS A 381 -1.61 14.87 -7.22
C LYS A 381 -1.47 13.44 -6.69
N ALA A 382 -1.44 12.46 -7.56
CA ALA A 382 -1.17 11.09 -7.14
C ALA A 382 0.27 10.95 -6.61
N LYS A 383 0.42 10.38 -5.41
CA LYS A 383 1.69 10.00 -4.79
C LYS A 383 2.01 8.52 -5.03
N GLN A 384 1.01 7.66 -4.88
CA GLN A 384 1.11 6.22 -5.08
C GLN A 384 -0.13 5.72 -5.82
N ILE A 385 0.06 4.71 -6.68
CA ILE A 385 -1.02 3.94 -7.31
C ILE A 385 -0.80 2.45 -7.07
N VAL A 386 -1.89 1.70 -6.88
CA VAL A 386 -1.90 0.24 -6.73
C VAL A 386 -3.14 -0.32 -7.42
N THR A 387 -3.05 -1.50 -8.00
CA THR A 387 -4.18 -2.18 -8.65
C THR A 387 -4.19 -3.68 -8.32
N ASP A 388 -5.39 -4.24 -8.29
CA ASP A 388 -5.67 -5.68 -8.27
C ASP A 388 -6.26 -6.18 -9.61
N GLY A 389 -6.13 -5.37 -10.66
CA GLY A 389 -6.64 -5.65 -12.01
C GLY A 389 -8.11 -5.30 -12.24
N ILE A 390 -8.92 -5.23 -11.21
CA ILE A 390 -10.34 -4.87 -11.26
C ILE A 390 -10.65 -3.58 -10.51
N SER A 391 -9.70 -3.07 -9.73
CA SER A 391 -9.79 -1.80 -9.01
C SER A 391 -8.47 -1.04 -9.11
N LEU A 392 -8.53 0.28 -9.03
CA LEU A 392 -7.37 1.17 -8.92
C LEU A 392 -7.47 1.97 -7.61
N TRP A 393 -6.35 2.07 -6.90
CA TRP A 393 -6.22 2.82 -5.68
C TRP A 393 -5.14 3.90 -5.81
N VAL A 394 -5.41 5.06 -5.22
CA VAL A 394 -4.54 6.23 -5.29
C VAL A 394 -4.39 6.84 -3.91
N ILE A 395 -3.16 6.97 -3.42
CA ILE A 395 -2.85 7.93 -2.35
C ILE A 395 -2.47 9.25 -3.01
N ALA A 396 -3.13 10.33 -2.63
CA ALA A 396 -2.89 11.66 -3.19
C ALA A 396 -2.18 12.60 -2.18
N ASP A 397 -1.72 13.76 -2.66
CA ASP A 397 -0.98 14.73 -1.86
C ASP A 397 -1.86 15.51 -0.86
N ASP A 398 -3.17 15.40 -0.96
CA ASP A 398 -4.14 15.86 0.03
C ASP A 398 -4.29 14.88 1.23
N ASN A 399 -3.44 13.84 1.29
CA ASN A 399 -3.42 12.80 2.31
C ASN A 399 -4.70 11.96 2.39
N LYS A 400 -5.36 11.77 1.25
CA LYS A 400 -6.51 10.90 1.12
C LYS A 400 -6.22 9.70 0.23
N VAL A 401 -7.03 8.66 0.40
CA VAL A 401 -7.06 7.48 -0.46
C VAL A 401 -8.28 7.58 -1.35
N TYR A 402 -8.10 7.28 -2.63
CA TYR A 402 -9.16 7.24 -3.62
C TYR A 402 -9.17 5.89 -4.31
N GLY A 403 -10.35 5.43 -4.69
CA GLY A 403 -10.50 4.18 -5.43
C GLY A 403 -11.53 4.25 -6.54
N SER A 404 -11.34 3.43 -7.58
CA SER A 404 -12.30 3.18 -8.68
C SER A 404 -12.28 1.71 -9.07
N GLY A 405 -13.33 1.21 -9.70
CA GLY A 405 -13.45 -0.17 -10.14
C GLY A 405 -14.37 -1.01 -9.30
N SER A 406 -14.04 -2.30 -9.13
CA SER A 406 -14.87 -3.26 -8.42
C SER A 406 -15.07 -2.89 -6.95
N ASN A 407 -16.31 -2.96 -6.52
CA ASN A 407 -16.70 -2.73 -5.12
C ASN A 407 -17.63 -3.84 -4.59
N LYS A 408 -17.60 -5.00 -5.23
CA LYS A 408 -18.47 -6.13 -4.93
C LYS A 408 -18.48 -6.53 -3.45
N TYR A 409 -17.35 -6.40 -2.78
CA TYR A 409 -17.17 -6.76 -1.36
C TYR A 409 -17.08 -5.55 -0.44
N GLY A 410 -17.32 -4.32 -0.96
CA GLY A 410 -17.19 -3.09 -0.19
C GLY A 410 -15.75 -2.64 0.01
N GLN A 411 -14.81 -3.15 -0.78
CA GLN A 411 -13.38 -2.81 -0.66
C GLN A 411 -13.09 -1.33 -0.93
N LEU A 412 -13.94 -0.62 -1.67
CA LEU A 412 -13.88 0.84 -1.93
C LEU A 412 -14.67 1.65 -0.89
N SER A 413 -14.72 1.20 0.33
CA SER A 413 -15.62 1.57 1.41
C SER A 413 -15.58 3.05 1.84
N GLY A 414 -16.64 3.47 2.54
CA GLY A 414 -16.73 4.79 3.18
C GLY A 414 -17.35 5.88 2.31
N THR A 415 -17.72 5.58 1.08
CA THR A 415 -18.47 6.51 0.23
C THR A 415 -19.97 6.28 0.30
N ALA A 416 -20.73 7.34 0.02
CA ALA A 416 -22.13 7.18 -0.27
C ALA A 416 -22.29 6.35 -1.56
N ILE A 417 -22.89 5.19 -1.47
CA ILE A 417 -23.04 4.22 -2.54
C ILE A 417 -24.51 3.88 -2.77
N ASN A 418 -24.83 3.49 -3.98
CA ASN A 418 -26.10 2.89 -4.28
C ASN A 418 -26.12 1.44 -3.79
N ILE A 419 -27.13 1.04 -3.05
CA ILE A 419 -27.34 -0.36 -2.67
C ILE A 419 -28.28 -0.97 -3.71
N TYR A 420 -27.76 -1.89 -4.50
CA TYR A 420 -28.43 -2.48 -5.66
C TYR A 420 -29.14 -3.78 -5.29
N ASN A 421 -30.42 -3.92 -5.65
CA ASN A 421 -31.15 -5.18 -5.54
C ASN A 421 -31.06 -5.96 -6.85
N SER A 422 -30.43 -7.12 -6.83
CA SER A 422 -30.12 -7.92 -8.02
C SER A 422 -31.39 -8.44 -8.75
N ASN A 423 -32.44 -8.69 -8.02
CA ASN A 423 -33.69 -9.26 -8.57
C ASN A 423 -34.48 -8.23 -9.39
N SER A 424 -34.54 -6.98 -8.90
CA SER A 424 -35.34 -5.94 -9.57
C SER A 424 -34.52 -5.03 -10.47
N SER A 425 -33.19 -5.13 -10.42
CA SER A 425 -32.28 -4.19 -11.09
C SER A 425 -32.48 -2.73 -10.65
N HIS A 426 -32.92 -2.52 -9.41
CA HIS A 426 -33.15 -1.20 -8.82
C HIS A 426 -32.26 -0.96 -7.60
N CYS A 427 -32.11 0.31 -7.21
CA CYS A 427 -31.36 0.75 -6.05
C CYS A 427 -32.29 1.16 -4.91
N ILE A 428 -31.83 1.01 -3.66
CA ILE A 428 -32.50 1.61 -2.50
C ILE A 428 -32.51 3.13 -2.69
N ASP A 429 -33.66 3.73 -2.51
CA ASP A 429 -33.93 5.13 -2.81
C ASP A 429 -34.79 5.76 -1.70
N ASN A 430 -34.48 6.97 -1.30
CA ASN A 430 -35.34 7.77 -0.43
C ASN A 430 -36.42 8.43 -1.29
N LYS A 431 -37.62 7.87 -1.25
CA LYS A 431 -38.75 8.31 -2.05
C LYS A 431 -39.00 9.81 -1.91
N THR A 432 -38.95 10.53 -3.03
CA THR A 432 -39.15 11.98 -3.07
C THR A 432 -38.19 12.80 -2.18
N GLN A 433 -37.12 12.19 -1.70
CA GLN A 433 -36.17 12.78 -0.75
C GLN A 433 -36.82 13.30 0.55
N ASP A 434 -37.90 12.65 1.01
CA ASP A 434 -38.65 13.04 2.19
C ASP A 434 -37.91 12.74 3.52
N GLY A 435 -36.81 12.00 3.47
CA GLY A 435 -36.03 11.59 4.64
C GLY A 435 -36.75 10.60 5.55
N VAL A 436 -37.75 9.89 5.07
CA VAL A 436 -38.58 8.93 5.82
C VAL A 436 -38.80 7.65 5.03
N THR A 437 -39.25 7.77 3.78
CA THR A 437 -39.77 6.63 3.00
C THR A 437 -38.68 6.02 2.13
N LEU A 438 -38.44 4.72 2.29
CA LEU A 438 -37.56 3.94 1.42
C LEU A 438 -38.37 3.20 0.35
N GLN A 439 -37.80 3.14 -0.86
CA GLN A 439 -38.32 2.39 -2.00
C GLN A 439 -37.13 1.76 -2.76
N LEU A 440 -37.47 0.92 -3.74
CA LEU A 440 -36.57 0.57 -4.83
C LEU A 440 -36.93 1.44 -6.05
N TYR A 441 -35.90 2.01 -6.69
CA TYR A 441 -36.05 2.85 -7.87
C TYR A 441 -34.91 2.63 -8.85
N THR A 442 -35.15 2.95 -10.13
CA THR A 442 -34.10 2.88 -11.15
C THR A 442 -32.82 3.54 -10.66
N CYS A 443 -31.70 2.83 -10.73
CA CYS A 443 -30.39 3.35 -10.31
C CYS A 443 -30.00 4.54 -11.19
N ASN A 444 -29.91 5.72 -10.61
CA ASN A 444 -29.69 6.98 -11.32
C ASN A 444 -28.59 7.85 -10.70
N ASN A 445 -27.90 7.31 -9.68
CA ASN A 445 -26.84 7.99 -8.94
C ASN A 445 -27.25 9.34 -8.31
N SER A 446 -28.54 9.52 -8.05
CA SER A 446 -29.03 10.73 -7.38
C SER A 446 -28.70 10.72 -5.88
N ALA A 447 -28.76 11.87 -5.24
CA ALA A 447 -28.59 12.00 -3.79
C ALA A 447 -29.59 11.14 -2.99
N ALA A 448 -30.76 10.84 -3.56
CA ALA A 448 -31.78 9.97 -2.95
C ALA A 448 -31.30 8.52 -2.77
N GLN A 449 -30.29 8.09 -3.51
CA GLN A 449 -29.75 6.74 -3.52
C GLN A 449 -28.41 6.62 -2.77
N ASN A 450 -27.95 7.69 -2.14
CA ASN A 450 -26.67 7.73 -1.45
C ASN A 450 -26.79 7.18 -0.02
N PHE A 451 -26.29 5.96 0.17
CA PHE A 451 -26.23 5.29 1.47
C PHE A 451 -24.77 4.95 1.82
N MET A 452 -24.48 4.85 3.10
CA MET A 452 -23.13 4.50 3.61
C MET A 452 -23.25 3.45 4.70
N PHE A 453 -22.47 2.39 4.59
CA PHE A 453 -22.21 1.49 5.74
C PHE A 453 -21.16 2.10 6.66
N ASP A 454 -21.38 2.01 7.96
CA ASP A 454 -20.43 2.48 8.97
C ASP A 454 -19.93 1.32 9.85
N VAL A 455 -18.81 1.53 10.52
CA VAL A 455 -18.12 0.57 11.41
C VAL A 455 -19.01 -0.02 12.50
N ASP A 456 -20.09 0.63 12.85
CA ASP A 456 -21.06 0.20 13.86
C ASP A 456 -22.25 -0.59 13.27
N ASN A 457 -22.16 -1.02 12.01
CA ASN A 457 -23.21 -1.71 11.24
C ASN A 457 -24.46 -0.85 10.96
N THR A 458 -24.36 0.47 11.05
CA THR A 458 -25.45 1.38 10.67
C THR A 458 -25.37 1.68 9.17
N ILE A 459 -26.52 1.72 8.50
CA ILE A 459 -26.61 2.22 7.13
C ILE A 459 -27.15 3.64 7.18
N TYR A 460 -26.29 4.60 6.92
CA TYR A 460 -26.62 6.03 6.88
C TYR A 460 -27.14 6.44 5.50
N TYR A 461 -28.09 7.37 5.49
CA TYR A 461 -28.53 8.08 4.31
C TYR A 461 -27.95 9.49 4.32
N ALA A 462 -27.25 9.87 3.25
CA ALA A 462 -26.61 11.17 3.07
C ALA A 462 -26.06 11.78 4.39
N ASN A 463 -25.08 12.55 4.42
CA ASN A 463 -24.51 13.32 5.53
C ASN A 463 -24.68 12.76 6.97
N LYS A 464 -24.94 11.45 7.14
CA LYS A 464 -25.10 10.73 8.41
C LYS A 464 -26.23 11.25 9.34
N ASN A 465 -27.22 11.98 8.80
CA ASN A 465 -28.32 12.54 9.61
C ASN A 465 -29.50 11.58 9.80
N LYS A 466 -29.64 10.60 8.90
CA LYS A 466 -30.71 9.60 8.90
C LYS A 466 -30.12 8.22 8.71
N CYS A 467 -30.72 7.23 9.38
CA CYS A 467 -30.33 5.84 9.32
C CYS A 467 -31.48 4.96 8.87
N ILE A 468 -31.18 3.88 8.16
CA ILE A 468 -32.16 2.85 7.90
C ILE A 468 -32.54 2.20 9.23
N LYS A 469 -33.85 2.09 9.49
CA LYS A 469 -34.42 1.51 10.71
C LYS A 469 -35.42 0.42 10.37
N ALA A 470 -35.25 -0.74 10.99
CA ALA A 470 -36.13 -1.89 10.84
C ALA A 470 -37.23 -1.90 11.93
N THR A 471 -38.44 -2.33 11.54
CA THR A 471 -39.47 -2.85 12.42
C THR A 471 -39.73 -4.31 12.07
N THR A 472 -40.70 -4.96 12.72
CA THR A 472 -41.02 -6.38 12.44
C THR A 472 -41.40 -6.66 10.99
N THR A 473 -41.91 -5.67 10.26
CA THR A 473 -42.36 -5.83 8.86
C THR A 473 -41.96 -4.71 7.94
N ALA A 474 -41.61 -3.54 8.45
CA ALA A 474 -41.32 -2.37 7.65
C ALA A 474 -39.89 -1.90 7.84
N VAL A 475 -39.41 -1.14 6.86
CA VAL A 475 -38.12 -0.44 6.89
C VAL A 475 -38.35 1.01 6.48
N SER A 476 -37.66 1.94 7.13
CA SER A 476 -37.77 3.38 6.88
C SER A 476 -36.48 4.12 7.25
N LEU A 477 -36.40 5.40 6.91
CA LEU A 477 -35.37 6.30 7.43
C LEU A 477 -35.84 6.93 8.76
N ALA A 478 -34.96 6.99 9.72
CA ALA A 478 -35.18 7.63 11.02
C ALA A 478 -33.93 8.41 11.44
N THR A 479 -34.05 9.28 12.44
CA THR A 479 -32.87 9.88 13.07
C THR A 479 -31.96 8.77 13.61
N CYS A 480 -30.66 8.88 13.40
CA CYS A 480 -29.70 7.90 13.88
C CYS A 480 -29.67 7.92 15.43
N ASP A 481 -30.09 6.83 16.04
CA ASP A 481 -30.22 6.69 17.50
C ASP A 481 -29.31 5.57 18.08
N GLY A 482 -28.54 4.89 17.22
CA GLY A 482 -27.62 3.82 17.58
C GLY A 482 -28.28 2.53 18.08
N THR A 483 -29.61 2.43 18.04
CA THR A 483 -30.34 1.25 18.52
C THR A 483 -30.11 0.04 17.61
N ALA A 484 -30.32 -1.17 18.15
CA ALA A 484 -30.17 -2.42 17.40
C ALA A 484 -31.07 -2.50 16.17
N SER A 485 -32.20 -1.79 16.14
CA SER A 485 -33.09 -1.70 14.96
C SER A 485 -32.47 -0.94 13.77
N GLN A 486 -31.36 -0.22 13.98
CA GLN A 486 -30.61 0.48 12.96
C GLN A 486 -29.31 -0.25 12.58
N LYS A 487 -29.03 -1.42 13.14
CA LYS A 487 -27.80 -2.18 12.85
C LYS A 487 -28.10 -3.28 11.84
N PHE A 488 -27.42 -3.23 10.70
CA PHE A 488 -27.61 -4.15 9.58
C PHE A 488 -26.30 -4.80 9.19
N THR A 489 -26.34 -6.10 8.91
CA THR A 489 -25.18 -6.87 8.44
C THR A 489 -25.45 -7.32 7.00
N LEU A 490 -24.58 -6.98 6.09
CA LEU A 490 -24.53 -7.58 4.75
C LEU A 490 -23.96 -9.00 4.88
N ARG A 491 -24.72 -10.00 4.47
CA ARG A 491 -24.36 -11.42 4.54
C ARG A 491 -23.80 -11.92 3.20
N ASP A 492 -23.24 -13.11 3.21
CA ASP A 492 -22.60 -13.78 2.08
C ASP A 492 -23.55 -14.06 0.92
N ASP A 493 -24.78 -14.36 1.25
CA ASP A 493 -25.86 -14.58 0.30
C ASP A 493 -26.39 -13.27 -0.31
N GLY A 494 -25.75 -12.15 0.02
CA GLY A 494 -26.17 -10.81 -0.40
C GLY A 494 -27.35 -10.26 0.40
N SER A 495 -27.83 -10.96 1.45
CA SER A 495 -28.93 -10.45 2.27
C SER A 495 -28.45 -9.39 3.26
N ILE A 496 -29.26 -8.35 3.46
CA ILE A 496 -29.03 -7.30 4.47
C ILE A 496 -29.90 -7.65 5.69
N TYR A 497 -29.25 -8.16 6.73
CA TYR A 497 -29.89 -8.70 7.93
C TYR A 497 -29.92 -7.72 9.10
N ASN A 498 -31.04 -7.67 9.82
CA ASN A 498 -31.16 -6.95 11.08
C ASN A 498 -31.44 -7.92 12.24
N SER A 499 -30.54 -7.97 13.22
CA SER A 499 -30.60 -8.94 14.33
C SER A 499 -31.72 -8.63 15.33
N SER A 500 -32.14 -7.37 15.49
CA SER A 500 -33.17 -6.99 16.47
C SER A 500 -34.56 -7.51 16.12
N VAL A 501 -34.82 -7.70 14.83
CA VAL A 501 -36.08 -8.26 14.33
C VAL A 501 -35.91 -9.67 13.73
N ALA A 502 -34.64 -10.17 13.67
CA ALA A 502 -34.27 -11.46 13.10
C ALA A 502 -34.78 -11.64 11.65
N LYS A 503 -34.67 -10.59 10.82
CA LYS A 503 -35.17 -10.54 9.44
C LYS A 503 -34.19 -9.91 8.48
N CYS A 504 -34.40 -10.17 7.18
CA CYS A 504 -33.65 -9.60 6.08
C CYS A 504 -34.44 -8.51 5.35
N LEU A 505 -33.73 -7.53 4.79
CA LEU A 505 -34.31 -6.57 3.85
C LEU A 505 -34.76 -7.32 2.60
N ASP A 506 -35.94 -6.99 2.11
CA ASP A 506 -36.61 -7.75 1.06
C ASP A 506 -37.32 -6.80 0.09
N ASN A 507 -37.24 -7.10 -1.19
CA ASN A 507 -38.04 -6.48 -2.23
C ASN A 507 -39.43 -7.14 -2.24
N ASN A 508 -40.36 -6.52 -1.57
CA ASN A 508 -41.74 -7.01 -1.30
C ASN A 508 -42.38 -7.71 -2.51
N GLY A 509 -42.29 -9.03 -2.53
CA GLY A 509 -42.85 -9.85 -3.59
C GLY A 509 -42.11 -9.80 -4.93
N GLY A 510 -40.92 -9.14 -5.01
CA GLY A 510 -40.16 -9.01 -6.24
C GLY A 510 -40.69 -7.96 -7.20
N ASP A 511 -41.59 -7.07 -6.74
CA ASP A 511 -42.24 -6.05 -7.58
C ASP A 511 -41.30 -4.90 -8.02
N GLY A 512 -40.12 -4.82 -7.43
CA GLY A 512 -39.10 -3.83 -7.80
C GLY A 512 -39.37 -2.43 -7.27
N THR A 513 -40.35 -2.23 -6.39
CA THR A 513 -40.69 -0.88 -5.89
C THR A 513 -40.70 -0.74 -4.38
N ASN A 514 -41.15 -1.75 -3.64
CA ASN A 514 -41.35 -1.65 -2.21
C ASN A 514 -40.31 -2.45 -1.42
N LEU A 515 -39.87 -1.91 -0.29
CA LEU A 515 -38.97 -2.55 0.65
C LEU A 515 -39.71 -2.96 1.93
N GLN A 516 -39.36 -4.13 2.45
CA GLN A 516 -39.90 -4.65 3.72
C GLN A 516 -38.84 -5.41 4.51
N MET A 517 -39.14 -5.77 5.75
CA MET A 517 -38.40 -6.73 6.54
C MET A 517 -39.13 -8.10 6.50
N TYR A 518 -38.50 -9.11 5.92
CA TYR A 518 -39.06 -10.43 5.74
C TYR A 518 -38.15 -11.54 6.31
N THR A 519 -38.70 -12.72 6.55
CA THR A 519 -37.94 -13.89 6.97
C THR A 519 -36.81 -14.15 5.95
N CYS A 520 -35.57 -14.31 6.42
CA CYS A 520 -34.45 -14.59 5.54
C CYS A 520 -34.63 -15.95 4.86
N ASN A 521 -34.75 -15.97 3.54
CA ASN A 521 -35.06 -17.14 2.73
C ASN A 521 -34.11 -17.32 1.54
N GLN A 522 -33.06 -16.46 1.45
CA GLN A 522 -32.01 -16.50 0.42
C GLN A 522 -32.57 -16.45 -1.04
N THR A 523 -33.70 -15.80 -1.25
CA THR A 523 -34.28 -15.62 -2.58
C THR A 523 -33.79 -14.34 -3.24
N GLY A 524 -33.92 -14.23 -4.56
CA GLY A 524 -33.54 -13.06 -5.34
C GLY A 524 -34.01 -11.71 -4.77
N PRO A 525 -35.27 -11.56 -4.28
CA PRO A 525 -35.76 -10.35 -3.63
C PRO A 525 -34.92 -9.86 -2.45
N GLN A 526 -34.16 -10.73 -1.77
CA GLN A 526 -33.32 -10.41 -0.64
C GLN A 526 -31.83 -10.23 -1.01
N THR A 527 -31.49 -10.35 -2.29
CA THR A 527 -30.10 -10.25 -2.74
C THR A 527 -29.75 -8.80 -3.10
N PHE A 528 -28.87 -8.20 -2.30
CA PHE A 528 -28.35 -6.86 -2.49
C PHE A 528 -26.85 -6.91 -2.74
N SER A 529 -26.33 -5.95 -3.48
CA SER A 529 -24.91 -5.83 -3.78
C SER A 529 -24.49 -4.36 -3.81
N LEU A 530 -23.18 -4.14 -3.66
CA LEU A 530 -22.58 -2.83 -3.83
C LEU A 530 -22.09 -2.71 -5.28
N PRO A 531 -22.42 -1.62 -5.99
CA PRO A 531 -22.05 -1.49 -7.40
C PRO A 531 -20.57 -1.16 -7.55
N ASP A 532 -20.02 -1.55 -8.68
CA ASP A 532 -18.72 -1.10 -9.13
C ASP A 532 -18.69 0.42 -9.36
N LEU A 533 -17.56 1.05 -9.05
CA LEU A 533 -17.41 2.49 -9.13
C LEU A 533 -16.66 2.87 -10.42
N LYS A 534 -17.36 3.48 -11.36
CA LYS A 534 -16.82 3.93 -12.66
C LYS A 534 -16.01 5.22 -12.57
N GLY A 535 -16.00 5.87 -11.41
CA GLY A 535 -15.26 7.08 -11.11
C GLY A 535 -14.60 6.99 -9.75
N PHE A 536 -13.64 7.90 -9.49
CA PHE A 536 -12.93 7.91 -8.22
C PHE A 536 -13.81 8.40 -7.08
N THR A 537 -13.78 7.63 -5.99
CA THR A 537 -14.39 7.97 -4.72
C THR A 537 -13.34 7.93 -3.62
N GLN A 538 -13.53 8.75 -2.58
CA GLN A 538 -12.63 8.74 -1.42
C GLN A 538 -12.91 7.51 -0.55
N PHE A 539 -11.87 6.77 -0.20
CA PHE A 539 -11.91 5.75 0.85
C PHE A 539 -11.82 6.45 2.20
N HIS A 540 -12.88 6.37 2.99
CA HIS A 540 -12.97 7.09 4.26
C HIS A 540 -12.35 6.27 5.39
N LEU A 541 -11.16 6.66 5.78
CA LEU A 541 -10.56 6.20 7.03
C LEU A 541 -11.25 6.87 8.22
N PRO A 542 -11.37 6.20 9.38
CA PRO A 542 -11.81 6.85 10.62
C PRO A 542 -10.91 8.03 10.99
N ASP A 543 -11.46 9.06 11.61
CA ASP A 543 -10.73 10.28 12.00
C ASP A 543 -9.49 10.00 12.87
N VAL A 544 -9.51 8.90 13.62
CA VAL A 544 -8.41 8.46 14.48
C VAL A 544 -7.29 7.71 13.75
N ALA A 545 -7.48 7.41 12.46
CA ALA A 545 -6.57 6.54 11.71
C ALA A 545 -5.21 7.17 11.36
N GLY A 546 -5.06 8.50 11.42
CA GLY A 546 -3.88 9.21 10.91
C GLY A 546 -3.86 9.30 9.37
N THR A 547 -2.75 9.79 8.81
CA THR A 547 -2.63 9.97 7.36
C THR A 547 -2.21 8.68 6.67
N PRO A 548 -2.79 8.33 5.48
CA PRO A 548 -2.39 7.13 4.74
C PRO A 548 -0.98 7.29 4.17
N ILE A 549 -0.15 6.26 4.34
CA ILE A 549 1.23 6.21 3.83
C ILE A 549 1.47 5.06 2.85
N LYS A 550 0.70 3.98 2.94
CA LYS A 550 0.76 2.85 2.01
C LYS A 550 -0.63 2.24 1.82
N VAL A 551 -1.00 1.93 0.58
CA VAL A 551 -2.15 1.09 0.23
C VAL A 551 -1.63 -0.20 -0.36
N THR A 552 -2.23 -1.29 0.01
CA THR A 552 -2.05 -2.60 -0.61
C THR A 552 -3.42 -3.24 -0.83
N THR A 553 -3.60 -3.90 -1.93
CA THR A 553 -4.86 -4.51 -2.33
C THR A 553 -4.62 -5.84 -3.01
N ASP A 554 -5.56 -6.73 -2.89
CA ASP A 554 -5.61 -7.96 -3.66
C ASP A 554 -7.06 -8.48 -3.69
N GLN A 555 -7.53 -8.84 -4.87
CA GLN A 555 -8.79 -9.49 -5.23
C GLN A 555 -9.95 -9.36 -4.21
N GLY A 556 -10.42 -8.13 -4.02
CA GLY A 556 -11.64 -7.86 -3.28
C GLY A 556 -11.45 -7.38 -1.84
N PHE A 557 -10.22 -7.20 -1.35
CA PHE A 557 -9.96 -6.50 -0.09
C PHE A 557 -8.78 -5.55 -0.19
N THR A 558 -8.76 -4.56 0.66
CA THR A 558 -7.76 -3.49 0.67
C THR A 558 -7.31 -3.22 2.08
N SER A 559 -6.02 -2.96 2.26
CA SER A 559 -5.43 -2.55 3.53
C SER A 559 -4.66 -1.24 3.37
N VAL A 560 -4.83 -0.33 4.31
CA VAL A 560 -4.19 0.99 4.33
C VAL A 560 -3.38 1.12 5.60
N LEU A 561 -2.07 1.31 5.46
CA LEU A 561 -1.17 1.68 6.56
C LEU A 561 -1.18 3.20 6.72
N THR A 562 -1.25 3.66 7.96
CA THR A 562 -1.31 5.06 8.31
C THR A 562 -0.10 5.51 9.14
N SER A 563 0.15 6.81 9.17
CA SER A 563 1.34 7.44 9.78
C SER A 563 1.47 7.19 11.30
N ASN A 564 0.38 6.84 11.97
CA ASN A 564 0.40 6.46 13.40
C ASN A 564 0.62 4.95 13.61
N GLY A 565 0.97 4.20 12.55
CA GLY A 565 1.25 2.77 12.61
C GLY A 565 0.02 1.89 12.79
N GLN A 566 -1.15 2.36 12.36
CA GLN A 566 -2.36 1.55 12.27
C GLN A 566 -2.57 1.01 10.86
N VAL A 567 -3.16 -0.18 10.75
CA VAL A 567 -3.60 -0.75 9.48
C VAL A 567 -5.12 -0.86 9.51
N TRP A 568 -5.75 -0.33 8.46
CA TRP A 568 -7.20 -0.34 8.26
C TRP A 568 -7.54 -1.10 6.99
N SER A 569 -8.41 -2.08 7.12
CA SER A 569 -8.74 -3.00 6.02
C SER A 569 -10.24 -3.04 5.76
N ALA A 570 -10.65 -3.22 4.49
CA ALA A 570 -12.05 -3.35 4.10
C ALA A 570 -12.20 -4.33 2.94
N GLY A 571 -13.40 -4.86 2.76
CA GLY A 571 -13.74 -5.78 1.69
C GLY A 571 -13.92 -7.22 2.15
N LEU A 572 -13.50 -8.17 1.32
CA LEU A 572 -13.60 -9.62 1.55
C LEU A 572 -12.85 -10.03 2.83
N ASN A 573 -13.49 -10.91 3.65
CA ASN A 573 -12.95 -11.41 4.93
C ASN A 573 -13.25 -12.90 5.16
N ASN A 574 -13.42 -13.65 4.11
CA ASN A 574 -13.90 -15.04 4.14
C ASN A 574 -13.01 -16.03 4.93
N VAL A 575 -11.75 -15.69 5.15
CA VAL A 575 -10.78 -16.47 5.94
C VAL A 575 -10.19 -15.63 7.09
N GLY A 576 -10.75 -14.45 7.37
CA GLY A 576 -10.30 -13.56 8.45
C GLY A 576 -9.13 -12.65 8.09
N GLN A 577 -8.85 -12.45 6.80
CA GLN A 577 -7.70 -11.68 6.30
C GLN A 577 -7.68 -10.21 6.70
N LEU A 578 -8.81 -9.62 7.12
CA LEU A 578 -8.84 -8.25 7.61
C LEU A 578 -8.28 -8.11 9.04
N GLY A 579 -8.07 -9.21 9.76
CA GLY A 579 -7.41 -9.24 11.06
C GLY A 579 -8.17 -8.52 12.17
N ASP A 580 -9.46 -8.31 12.03
CA ASP A 580 -10.31 -7.60 12.99
C ASP A 580 -10.96 -8.51 14.05
N GLY A 581 -10.73 -9.83 13.96
CA GLY A 581 -11.34 -10.84 14.83
C GLY A 581 -12.81 -11.12 14.51
N SER A 582 -13.35 -10.54 13.44
CA SER A 582 -14.74 -10.75 13.02
C SER A 582 -14.88 -12.05 12.22
N PRO A 583 -15.98 -12.80 12.41
CA PRO A 583 -16.32 -13.94 11.56
C PRO A 583 -17.08 -13.54 10.28
N SER A 584 -17.27 -12.24 10.00
CA SER A 584 -18.01 -11.75 8.83
C SER A 584 -17.24 -12.00 7.56
N LEU A 585 -17.89 -12.46 6.48
CA LEU A 585 -17.26 -12.67 5.18
C LEU A 585 -16.90 -11.37 4.46
N TYR A 586 -17.56 -10.27 4.74
CA TYR A 586 -17.27 -8.95 4.17
C TYR A 586 -17.26 -7.89 5.25
N GLN A 587 -16.41 -6.88 5.07
CA GLN A 587 -16.45 -5.63 5.82
C GLN A 587 -16.50 -4.48 4.82
N PRO A 588 -17.71 -3.93 4.55
CA PRO A 588 -17.87 -2.83 3.58
C PRO A 588 -17.48 -1.47 4.16
N TYR A 589 -16.75 -1.45 5.25
CA TYR A 589 -16.18 -0.29 5.93
C TYR A 589 -14.81 -0.65 6.52
N PRO A 590 -13.89 0.33 6.67
CA PRO A 590 -12.57 0.05 7.22
C PRO A 590 -12.64 -0.45 8.67
N VAL A 591 -12.06 -1.62 8.93
CA VAL A 591 -11.85 -2.20 10.25
C VAL A 591 -10.37 -2.22 10.57
N GLN A 592 -10.03 -2.10 11.84
CA GLN A 592 -8.63 -2.09 12.27
C GLN A 592 -8.07 -3.51 12.34
N PHE A 593 -6.91 -3.74 11.71
CA PHE A 593 -6.09 -4.92 11.92
C PHE A 593 -5.53 -4.91 13.35
N LYS A 594 -5.95 -5.86 14.19
CA LYS A 594 -5.72 -5.83 15.65
C LYS A 594 -4.33 -6.34 16.03
N LEU A 595 -3.32 -5.51 15.91
CA LEU A 595 -2.00 -5.82 16.45
C LEU A 595 -2.01 -5.93 17.99
N PRO A 596 -1.06 -6.66 18.59
CA PRO A 596 -0.90 -6.70 20.03
C PRO A 596 -0.68 -5.31 20.64
N ASN A 597 -1.09 -5.13 21.91
CA ASN A 597 -0.93 -3.86 22.61
C ASN A 597 0.53 -3.39 22.63
N GLY A 598 0.74 -2.14 22.24
CA GLY A 598 2.06 -1.51 22.19
C GLY A 598 2.84 -1.79 20.89
N VAL A 599 2.31 -2.59 19.97
CA VAL A 599 2.91 -2.82 18.66
C VAL A 599 2.21 -1.95 17.61
N THR A 600 2.98 -1.19 16.86
CA THR A 600 2.51 -0.42 15.68
C THR A 600 2.99 -1.08 14.41
N ALA A 601 2.29 -0.87 13.31
CA ALA A 601 2.69 -1.36 12.00
C ALA A 601 3.81 -0.48 11.42
N VAL A 602 4.83 -1.13 10.87
CA VAL A 602 5.93 -0.51 10.10
C VAL A 602 5.67 -0.69 8.60
N ASP A 603 5.14 -1.85 8.20
CA ASP A 603 4.77 -2.14 6.82
C ASP A 603 3.59 -3.11 6.76
N VAL A 604 2.89 -3.14 5.61
CA VAL A 604 1.74 -4.01 5.34
C VAL A 604 1.83 -4.61 3.95
N TYR A 605 1.41 -5.87 3.84
CA TYR A 605 1.38 -6.66 2.61
C TYR A 605 0.07 -7.45 2.55
N THR A 606 -0.57 -7.47 1.39
CA THR A 606 -1.74 -8.31 1.10
C THR A 606 -1.37 -9.34 0.05
N CYS A 607 -1.98 -10.50 0.15
CA CYS A 607 -1.86 -11.56 -0.83
C CYS A 607 -3.21 -12.25 -0.97
N ALA A 608 -3.67 -12.39 -2.20
CA ALA A 608 -4.78 -13.27 -2.54
C ALA A 608 -4.38 -14.19 -3.70
N TYR A 609 -5.03 -15.32 -3.76
CA TYR A 609 -4.94 -16.22 -4.90
C TYR A 609 -6.37 -16.64 -5.28
N ASP A 610 -6.80 -16.25 -6.44
CA ASP A 610 -8.06 -16.69 -7.02
C ASP A 610 -7.81 -17.50 -8.30
N ILE A 611 -8.37 -18.70 -8.32
CA ILE A 611 -8.65 -19.41 -9.57
C ILE A 611 -9.98 -18.86 -10.03
N ILE A 612 -10.02 -18.20 -11.19
CA ILE A 612 -11.25 -17.66 -11.80
C ILE A 612 -12.41 -18.67 -11.62
N GLY A 613 -13.39 -18.33 -10.79
CA GLY A 613 -14.57 -19.15 -10.51
C GLY A 613 -14.52 -20.04 -9.27
N SER A 614 -13.48 -19.96 -8.43
CA SER A 614 -13.43 -20.62 -7.12
C SER A 614 -13.30 -19.55 -6.01
N PRO A 615 -13.94 -19.72 -4.84
CA PRO A 615 -13.74 -18.77 -3.74
C PRO A 615 -12.26 -18.71 -3.38
N ALA A 616 -11.72 -17.49 -3.32
CA ALA A 616 -10.32 -17.21 -3.00
C ALA A 616 -9.89 -17.95 -1.73
N LYS A 617 -8.91 -18.87 -1.86
CA LYS A 617 -8.51 -19.78 -0.76
C LYS A 617 -7.29 -19.30 0.02
N TYR A 618 -6.55 -18.28 -0.46
CA TYR A 618 -5.24 -17.95 0.13
C TYR A 618 -5.10 -16.47 0.42
N ASN A 619 -6.18 -15.87 0.92
CA ASN A 619 -6.21 -14.45 1.26
C ASN A 619 -5.51 -14.22 2.60
N ASN A 620 -4.47 -13.40 2.59
CA ASN A 620 -3.68 -13.07 3.77
C ASN A 620 -3.36 -11.59 3.83
N THR A 621 -3.28 -11.07 5.05
CA THR A 621 -2.63 -9.79 5.35
C THR A 621 -1.46 -10.06 6.29
N PHE A 622 -0.29 -9.55 5.93
CA PHE A 622 0.91 -9.57 6.76
C PHE A 622 1.30 -8.14 7.15
N VAL A 623 1.70 -7.97 8.38
CA VAL A 623 2.17 -6.69 8.93
C VAL A 623 3.51 -6.92 9.60
N ILE A 624 4.49 -6.09 9.26
CA ILE A 624 5.73 -5.99 10.03
C ILE A 624 5.47 -5.04 11.21
N GLY A 625 5.60 -5.54 12.42
CA GLY A 625 5.42 -4.76 13.65
C GLY A 625 6.66 -3.93 14.01
N SER A 626 6.47 -2.90 14.83
CA SER A 626 7.55 -2.06 15.38
C SER A 626 8.55 -2.85 16.25
N ASP A 627 8.15 -4.04 16.71
CA ASP A 627 9.03 -5.00 17.39
C ASP A 627 9.84 -5.88 16.42
N GLY A 628 9.68 -5.67 15.11
CA GLY A 628 10.35 -6.41 14.03
C GLY A 628 9.74 -7.76 13.69
N LYS A 629 8.66 -8.17 14.35
CA LYS A 629 7.98 -9.43 14.04
C LYS A 629 7.01 -9.29 12.87
N VAL A 630 6.75 -10.41 12.21
CA VAL A 630 5.68 -10.52 11.22
C VAL A 630 4.40 -10.98 11.93
N TYR A 631 3.31 -10.27 11.71
CA TYR A 631 1.98 -10.62 12.16
C TYR A 631 1.11 -10.95 10.94
N GLY A 632 0.49 -12.12 10.95
CA GLY A 632 -0.34 -12.59 9.84
C GLY A 632 -1.79 -12.87 10.26
N ALA A 633 -2.74 -12.60 9.36
CA ALA A 633 -4.13 -13.00 9.47
C ALA A 633 -4.64 -13.51 8.12
N GLY A 634 -5.64 -14.37 8.13
CA GLY A 634 -6.23 -14.99 6.95
C GLY A 634 -5.98 -16.49 6.87
N SER A 635 -5.86 -16.98 5.64
CA SER A 635 -5.70 -18.41 5.32
C SER A 635 -4.41 -19.02 5.87
N ASN A 636 -4.51 -20.25 6.37
CA ASN A 636 -3.37 -20.98 6.95
C ASN A 636 -3.35 -22.46 6.62
N ASP A 637 -4.08 -22.94 5.61
CA ASP A 637 -4.19 -24.36 5.25
C ASP A 637 -2.84 -25.06 5.02
N TYR A 638 -1.82 -24.32 4.58
CA TYR A 638 -0.47 -24.82 4.36
C TYR A 638 0.52 -24.42 5.47
N GLY A 639 0.05 -23.70 6.50
CA GLY A 639 0.91 -23.14 7.55
C GLY A 639 1.60 -21.83 7.15
N GLN A 640 1.11 -21.13 6.13
CA GLN A 640 1.72 -19.91 5.57
C GLN A 640 1.79 -18.73 6.55
N LEU A 641 1.01 -18.72 7.63
CA LEU A 641 1.13 -17.72 8.70
C LEU A 641 2.36 -17.96 9.60
N GLY A 642 2.94 -19.17 9.55
CA GLY A 642 4.15 -19.49 10.30
C GLY A 642 3.97 -19.55 11.82
N ASP A 643 2.74 -19.69 12.31
CA ASP A 643 2.40 -19.74 13.74
C ASP A 643 2.52 -21.13 14.37
N GLY A 644 3.03 -22.13 13.63
CA GLY A 644 3.14 -23.52 14.03
C GLY A 644 1.87 -24.34 13.82
N THR A 645 0.82 -23.74 13.23
CA THR A 645 -0.48 -24.39 12.97
C THR A 645 -0.84 -24.33 11.49
N THR A 646 -1.97 -24.95 11.14
CA THR A 646 -2.59 -24.87 9.82
C THR A 646 -4.03 -24.36 9.90
N THR A 647 -4.34 -23.56 10.92
CA THR A 647 -5.68 -23.02 11.17
C THR A 647 -5.74 -21.55 10.74
N ASP A 648 -6.75 -21.18 9.97
CA ASP A 648 -7.01 -19.80 9.57
C ASP A 648 -7.15 -18.87 10.79
N ARG A 649 -6.73 -17.62 10.63
CA ARG A 649 -6.73 -16.63 11.72
C ARG A 649 -7.49 -15.38 11.33
N SER A 650 -8.58 -15.10 12.04
CA SER A 650 -9.29 -13.82 11.94
C SER A 650 -8.68 -12.72 12.84
N THR A 651 -7.87 -13.11 13.81
CA THR A 651 -7.06 -12.20 14.64
C THR A 651 -5.59 -12.41 14.31
N PRO A 652 -4.80 -11.35 14.13
CA PRO A 652 -3.39 -11.47 13.78
C PRO A 652 -2.61 -12.31 14.78
N VAL A 653 -1.79 -13.21 14.26
CA VAL A 653 -0.86 -14.03 15.04
C VAL A 653 0.58 -13.71 14.65
N ALA A 654 1.47 -13.73 15.63
CA ALA A 654 2.90 -13.57 15.36
C ALA A 654 3.44 -14.85 14.68
N MET A 655 4.18 -14.68 13.59
CA MET A 655 5.01 -15.72 13.01
C MET A 655 6.02 -16.19 14.07
N GLN A 656 6.26 -17.49 14.18
CA GLN A 656 7.20 -18.03 15.16
C GLN A 656 8.61 -17.52 14.89
N THR A 657 9.36 -17.33 15.98
CA THR A 657 10.77 -16.95 15.90
C THR A 657 11.60 -18.08 15.27
N ILE A 658 12.57 -17.70 14.47
CA ILE A 658 13.44 -18.62 13.78
C ILE A 658 14.62 -18.93 14.70
N ASP A 659 14.83 -20.20 15.00
CA ASP A 659 15.97 -20.70 15.82
C ASP A 659 16.17 -19.98 17.16
N GLY A 660 15.09 -19.43 17.76
CA GLY A 660 15.13 -18.74 19.04
C GLY A 660 15.85 -17.38 19.05
N THR A 661 16.19 -16.85 17.88
CA THR A 661 16.85 -15.53 17.73
C THR A 661 15.83 -14.44 17.46
N ASN A 662 16.05 -13.23 18.01
CA ASN A 662 15.27 -12.03 17.73
C ASN A 662 15.65 -11.46 16.34
N ILE A 663 15.17 -12.11 15.28
CA ILE A 663 15.37 -11.65 13.91
C ILE A 663 14.26 -10.67 13.57
N LYS A 664 14.61 -9.53 12.99
CA LYS A 664 13.65 -8.52 12.52
C LYS A 664 13.39 -8.70 11.04
N ALA A 665 12.12 -8.72 10.66
CA ALA A 665 11.73 -8.75 9.26
C ALA A 665 11.99 -7.38 8.61
N LEU A 666 12.57 -7.40 7.41
CA LEU A 666 12.75 -6.23 6.54
C LEU A 666 11.70 -6.19 5.42
N GLN A 667 11.32 -7.36 4.91
CA GLN A 667 10.34 -7.52 3.83
C GLN A 667 9.58 -8.83 3.99
N VAL A 668 8.32 -8.83 3.61
CA VAL A 668 7.47 -10.02 3.54
C VAL A 668 6.85 -10.08 2.16
N GLU A 669 6.88 -11.26 1.55
CA GLU A 669 6.16 -11.56 0.31
C GLU A 669 5.38 -12.85 0.51
N SER A 670 4.20 -12.95 -0.08
CA SER A 670 3.38 -14.16 0.03
C SER A 670 2.63 -14.44 -1.27
N GLY A 671 2.40 -15.70 -1.57
CA GLY A 671 1.62 -16.13 -2.71
C GLY A 671 1.47 -17.65 -2.74
N TYR A 672 0.39 -18.16 -3.32
CA TYR A 672 0.12 -19.60 -3.46
C TYR A 672 0.26 -20.41 -2.15
N GLY A 673 -0.09 -19.82 -1.01
CA GLY A 673 0.04 -20.47 0.29
C GLY A 673 1.47 -20.53 0.82
N THR A 674 2.41 -19.79 0.27
CA THR A 674 3.81 -19.70 0.72
C THR A 674 4.11 -18.28 1.14
N THR A 675 4.83 -18.10 2.24
CA THR A 675 5.31 -16.81 2.72
C THR A 675 6.83 -16.81 2.79
N ILE A 676 7.42 -15.69 2.36
CA ILE A 676 8.87 -15.47 2.34
C ILE A 676 9.15 -14.22 3.17
N VAL A 677 10.15 -14.31 4.02
CA VAL A 677 10.60 -13.21 4.88
C VAL A 677 12.09 -12.97 4.63
N LEU A 678 12.43 -11.76 4.22
CA LEU A 678 13.80 -11.27 4.29
C LEU A 678 14.02 -10.65 5.67
N ALA A 679 15.03 -11.11 6.39
CA ALA A 679 15.32 -10.66 7.74
C ALA A 679 16.55 -9.73 7.79
N ASP A 680 16.74 -9.02 8.92
CA ASP A 680 17.83 -8.07 9.16
C ASP A 680 19.23 -8.72 9.22
N ASN A 681 19.27 -10.04 9.40
CA ASN A 681 20.50 -10.83 9.24
C ASN A 681 20.80 -11.19 7.78
N HIS A 682 20.08 -10.59 6.82
CA HIS A 682 20.20 -10.81 5.38
C HIS A 682 19.93 -12.25 4.92
N GLN A 683 19.23 -13.03 5.73
CA GLN A 683 18.78 -14.36 5.36
C GLN A 683 17.31 -14.34 4.91
N VAL A 684 17.00 -15.27 4.01
CA VAL A 684 15.64 -15.53 3.54
C VAL A 684 15.07 -16.72 4.30
N TYR A 685 13.87 -16.52 4.84
CA TYR A 685 13.10 -17.56 5.52
C TYR A 685 11.81 -17.82 4.76
N THR A 686 11.42 -19.09 4.72
CA THR A 686 10.26 -19.53 3.96
C THR A 686 9.36 -20.42 4.82
N VAL A 687 8.04 -20.33 4.59
CA VAL A 687 7.03 -21.09 5.33
C VAL A 687 5.78 -21.29 4.48
N GLY A 688 5.04 -22.36 4.70
CA GLY A 688 3.80 -22.66 3.99
C GLY A 688 3.92 -23.83 3.01
N ASN A 689 3.28 -23.69 1.85
CA ASN A 689 3.22 -24.67 0.78
C ASN A 689 4.60 -24.95 0.18
N ASN A 690 4.89 -26.22 -0.06
CA ASN A 690 6.16 -26.68 -0.64
C ASN A 690 5.98 -27.74 -1.75
N GLY A 691 4.79 -27.86 -2.31
CA GLY A 691 4.49 -28.90 -3.29
C GLY A 691 5.41 -28.91 -4.53
N ASN A 692 5.98 -27.75 -4.90
CA ASN A 692 6.92 -27.57 -6.01
C ASN A 692 8.37 -27.31 -5.53
N GLY A 693 8.67 -27.52 -4.24
CA GLY A 693 10.00 -27.24 -3.67
C GLY A 693 10.26 -25.75 -3.43
N GLN A 694 9.21 -24.91 -3.44
CA GLN A 694 9.34 -23.45 -3.32
C GLN A 694 9.89 -22.97 -1.98
N LEU A 695 9.92 -23.79 -0.92
CA LEU A 695 10.61 -23.44 0.31
C LEU A 695 12.14 -23.51 0.17
N GLY A 696 12.66 -24.18 -0.87
CA GLY A 696 14.09 -24.27 -1.16
C GLY A 696 14.89 -25.03 -0.09
N ASP A 697 14.25 -25.85 0.72
CA ASP A 697 14.86 -26.65 1.80
C ASP A 697 15.31 -28.05 1.35
N GLY A 698 15.16 -28.36 0.05
CA GLY A 698 15.49 -29.65 -0.54
C GLY A 698 14.40 -30.69 -0.40
N THR A 699 13.20 -30.29 0.03
CA THR A 699 12.02 -31.16 0.19
C THR A 699 10.83 -30.66 -0.60
N THR A 700 9.74 -31.41 -0.58
CA THR A 700 8.40 -30.98 -1.05
C THR A 700 7.38 -30.96 0.08
N THR A 701 7.83 -30.98 1.34
CA THR A 701 6.96 -31.05 2.52
C THR A 701 6.64 -29.61 2.98
N ASN A 702 5.35 -29.30 3.18
CA ASN A 702 4.89 -28.03 3.72
C ASN A 702 5.47 -27.78 5.13
N SER A 703 5.60 -26.52 5.50
CA SER A 703 6.06 -26.13 6.83
C SER A 703 5.14 -25.09 7.45
N SER A 704 4.67 -25.34 8.67
CA SER A 704 3.92 -24.36 9.47
C SER A 704 4.83 -23.48 10.33
N THR A 705 6.14 -23.70 10.28
CA THR A 705 7.15 -22.88 10.97
C THR A 705 8.17 -22.37 9.98
N PRO A 706 8.64 -21.11 10.11
CA PRO A 706 9.65 -20.56 9.22
C PRO A 706 10.93 -21.40 9.24
N LYS A 707 11.50 -21.63 8.07
CA LYS A 707 12.77 -22.33 7.89
C LYS A 707 13.75 -21.43 7.14
N ALA A 708 15.01 -21.43 7.56
CA ALA A 708 16.07 -20.82 6.80
C ALA A 708 16.22 -21.52 5.43
N ASN A 709 16.16 -20.74 4.38
CA ASN A 709 16.36 -21.26 3.04
C ASN A 709 17.84 -21.60 2.78
N ARG A 710 18.12 -22.61 1.96
CA ARG A 710 19.51 -23.03 1.62
C ARG A 710 20.30 -22.02 0.78
N TYR A 711 19.74 -20.84 0.47
CA TYR A 711 20.51 -19.71 -0.07
C TYR A 711 21.67 -19.30 0.86
N THR A 712 21.53 -19.53 2.17
CA THR A 712 22.33 -18.97 3.23
C THR A 712 23.67 -19.67 3.47
N ASN A 713 23.89 -20.86 2.89
CA ASN A 713 25.15 -21.56 3.05
C ASN A 713 26.24 -21.10 2.07
N ALA A 714 25.97 -20.15 1.19
CA ALA A 714 26.91 -19.76 0.16
C ALA A 714 27.48 -18.34 0.31
N LEU A 715 26.74 -17.34 0.82
CA LEU A 715 27.25 -15.97 1.10
C LEU A 715 26.14 -15.11 1.70
N PRO A 716 26.38 -14.28 2.72
CA PRO A 716 25.39 -13.32 3.22
C PRO A 716 24.94 -12.40 2.08
N ILE A 717 23.66 -12.09 2.04
CA ILE A 717 23.15 -10.99 1.19
C ILE A 717 23.87 -9.74 1.67
N THR A 718 24.71 -9.13 0.84
CA THR A 718 25.38 -7.89 1.21
C THR A 718 24.34 -6.80 1.43
N GLU A 719 24.52 -6.00 2.46
CA GLU A 719 23.69 -4.81 2.74
C GLU A 719 23.51 -3.99 1.45
N PHE A 720 22.27 -3.79 1.06
CA PHE A 720 21.90 -2.95 -0.07
C PHE A 720 21.24 -1.67 0.38
#